data_cc8a1e0b54222ed707fa499a1edb3371
#
_entry.id   cc8a1e0b54222ed707fa499a1edb3371
#
_cell.length_a   1.000
_cell.length_b   1.000
_cell.length_c   1.000
_cell.angle_alpha   90.00
_cell.angle_beta   90.00
_cell.angle_gamma   90.00
#
_symmetry.space_group_name_H-M   'P 1'
#
loop_
_entity.id
_entity.type
_entity.pdbx_description
1 polymer ?
#
loop_
_entity_poly.entity_id
_entity_poly.type
_entity_poly.pdbx_seq_one_letter_code
_entity_poly.pdbx_strand_id
1 'polypeptide(L)'
;MSQKYSFIATCPKGLEQLLASEVASLGAEVGRETVGAINFVANIATAYRVCLWSRLANRILLVLAEYRGESADALYQGLREVEWGGHLLPTSKITVDFNGQSNDIRNTHFGALRSKDAIVDYFLAKGTLRPSIDKDNPDVRINVRLRKGFITVAIDLSGESLHRRAYRSSGAMAPLKENLAAALLLRADWPGMASRGGGLIDPMCGSGTLLIEAAMMAMQIAPGLLRRRWGFLGWQGHDEASWESLLDEAHALRTKAMAREWPEIRGYDANGKVVAQAEENIDNAGLDRFVKVSRRELAQLSLPTHKVLPEGLLISNPPYGERLGEQAELLHLYRHLGQAMKAHFLGWQAAIFTGNPDLGKRMGVRSYKQYQLLNGTIPAKLLLFNIKPDAFVTERDHSSSKTDKDTPSIPLTAGGQMFANRLRKNLKRLSKWKNKNEIECYRVYDADMPEYAVAVDCYGSAVHIAEYMAPATISEEDAERRLSEVIEAVSQVFSISAGNIAIKERRRQRGKDQYQRQAPRNTFIELREGQAKILVNLYDYLDTGLFLDHRPVRLDIAARARGKRFLNLFSYTAVASVQAGIGGARFTTSVDMSRTYLQWARRNLSLNGLSEARHRTEHADCRKWLKTCEEQYDLILLDPPTFSNSKRMDDVLDTQRDHSELIADAMRCLASDGLLIFSTNKRDFVLDSGVSQDYKVEDKTRWSLDEDFSRGGKPIHYCWYISHP
;
A
#
# COMPACT_ATOMS: atom_id res chain seq x y z
N MET A 1 36.92 -38.19 17.66
CA MET A 1 35.55 -37.68 17.37
C MET A 1 35.61 -36.17 17.55
N SER A 2 35.16 -35.38 16.59
CA SER A 2 35.12 -33.90 16.72
C SER A 2 34.13 -33.51 17.82
N GLN A 3 34.49 -32.53 18.64
CA GLN A 3 33.64 -32.01 19.71
C GLN A 3 32.30 -31.53 19.15
N LYS A 4 31.18 -31.94 19.77
CA LYS A 4 29.82 -31.51 19.43
C LYS A 4 29.34 -30.42 20.37
N TYR A 5 28.59 -29.49 19.83
CA TYR A 5 28.01 -28.34 20.52
C TYR A 5 26.51 -28.27 20.29
N SER A 6 25.80 -27.61 21.17
CA SER A 6 24.37 -27.33 21.05
C SER A 6 24.15 -25.99 20.36
N PHE A 7 23.22 -25.94 19.40
CA PHE A 7 22.88 -24.73 18.63
C PHE A 7 21.38 -24.52 18.60
N ILE A 8 21.01 -23.26 18.35
CA ILE A 8 19.63 -22.85 18.05
C ILE A 8 19.65 -22.17 16.68
N ALA A 9 18.87 -22.67 15.73
CA ALA A 9 18.58 -21.95 14.49
C ALA A 9 17.21 -21.27 14.58
N THR A 10 17.15 -19.97 14.38
CA THR A 10 15.90 -19.21 14.41
C THR A 10 15.35 -19.00 12.99
N CYS A 11 14.03 -18.97 12.82
CA CYS A 11 13.37 -18.72 11.55
C CYS A 11 12.06 -17.93 11.74
N PRO A 12 11.43 -17.43 10.67
CA PRO A 12 10.05 -16.97 10.72
C PRO A 12 9.11 -18.09 11.19
N LYS A 13 8.08 -17.72 11.96
CA LYS A 13 7.06 -18.65 12.45
C LYS A 13 6.36 -19.37 11.27
N GLY A 14 6.20 -20.69 11.39
CA GLY A 14 5.60 -21.56 10.37
C GLY A 14 6.61 -22.19 9.41
N LEU A 15 7.93 -21.88 9.57
CA LEU A 15 9.00 -22.48 8.78
C LEU A 15 9.83 -23.49 9.54
N GLU A 16 9.47 -23.83 10.78
CA GLU A 16 10.29 -24.65 11.68
C GLU A 16 10.60 -26.04 11.10
N GLN A 17 9.57 -26.71 10.53
CA GLN A 17 9.75 -28.03 9.90
C GLN A 17 10.63 -27.98 8.65
N LEU A 18 10.48 -26.93 7.82
CA LEU A 18 11.34 -26.75 6.65
C LEU A 18 12.79 -26.53 7.08
N LEU A 19 13.01 -25.68 8.08
CA LEU A 19 14.33 -25.40 8.63
C LEU A 19 14.93 -26.66 9.26
N ALA A 20 14.16 -27.48 9.98
CA ALA A 20 14.61 -28.76 10.54
C ALA A 20 15.13 -29.70 9.43
N SER A 21 14.36 -29.84 8.35
CA SER A 21 14.73 -30.66 7.19
C SER A 21 16.00 -30.11 6.50
N GLU A 22 16.10 -28.79 6.34
CA GLU A 22 17.27 -28.13 5.75
C GLU A 22 18.53 -28.37 6.61
N VAL A 23 18.47 -28.13 7.92
CA VAL A 23 19.61 -28.27 8.83
C VAL A 23 20.04 -29.75 8.95
N ALA A 24 19.11 -30.69 8.93
CA ALA A 24 19.42 -32.13 8.86
C ALA A 24 20.16 -32.50 7.57
N SER A 25 19.73 -31.95 6.42
CA SER A 25 20.38 -32.20 5.13
C SER A 25 21.81 -31.64 5.05
N LEU A 26 22.13 -30.64 5.88
CA LEU A 26 23.46 -30.05 6.01
C LEU A 26 24.37 -30.80 6.99
N GLY A 27 23.90 -31.91 7.57
CA GLY A 27 24.70 -32.83 8.37
C GLY A 27 24.60 -32.61 9.88
N ALA A 28 23.62 -31.85 10.36
CA ALA A 28 23.38 -31.65 11.81
C ALA A 28 22.34 -32.63 12.37
N GLU A 29 22.47 -32.94 13.64
CA GLU A 29 21.48 -33.72 14.38
C GLU A 29 20.40 -32.80 14.95
N VAL A 30 19.22 -32.81 14.31
CA VAL A 30 18.10 -31.93 14.70
C VAL A 30 17.41 -32.48 15.93
N GLY A 31 17.20 -31.61 16.90
CA GLY A 31 16.50 -31.87 18.13
C GLY A 31 15.10 -31.27 18.17
N ARG A 32 14.76 -30.61 19.27
CA ARG A 32 13.42 -30.07 19.52
C ARG A 32 13.08 -28.86 18.66
N GLU A 33 11.89 -28.88 18.03
CA GLU A 33 11.27 -27.72 17.41
C GLU A 33 10.55 -26.86 18.45
N THR A 34 10.67 -25.56 18.31
CA THR A 34 9.96 -24.55 19.11
C THR A 34 9.44 -23.46 18.20
N VAL A 35 8.46 -22.65 18.65
CA VAL A 35 7.92 -21.56 17.84
C VAL A 35 9.03 -20.59 17.41
N GLY A 36 9.30 -20.52 16.11
CA GLY A 36 10.30 -19.65 15.49
C GLY A 36 11.75 -20.12 15.62
N ALA A 37 12.00 -21.37 16.06
CA ALA A 37 13.36 -21.90 16.17
C ALA A 37 13.38 -23.44 16.24
N ILE A 38 14.54 -24.01 15.92
CA ILE A 38 14.87 -25.41 16.15
C ILE A 38 16.18 -25.50 16.94
N ASN A 39 16.32 -26.56 17.75
CA ASN A 39 17.58 -26.91 18.38
C ASN A 39 18.27 -27.97 17.54
N PHE A 40 19.60 -27.95 17.47
CA PHE A 40 20.39 -28.98 16.80
C PHE A 40 21.75 -29.15 17.45
N VAL A 41 22.37 -30.29 17.21
CA VAL A 41 23.69 -30.63 17.70
C VAL A 41 24.61 -30.88 16.50
N ALA A 42 25.79 -30.27 16.52
CA ALA A 42 26.76 -30.39 15.44
C ALA A 42 28.18 -30.07 15.92
N ASN A 43 29.19 -30.33 15.10
CA ASN A 43 30.51 -29.72 15.24
C ASN A 43 30.55 -28.30 14.63
N ILE A 44 31.61 -27.57 14.88
CA ILE A 44 31.75 -26.19 14.41
C ILE A 44 31.71 -26.08 12.86
N ALA A 45 32.38 -26.99 12.16
CA ALA A 45 32.38 -27.00 10.70
C ALA A 45 30.97 -27.18 10.12
N THR A 46 30.16 -28.06 10.71
CA THR A 46 28.75 -28.22 10.32
C THR A 46 27.92 -26.98 10.66
N ALA A 47 28.17 -26.32 11.80
CA ALA A 47 27.49 -25.07 12.15
C ALA A 47 27.83 -23.94 11.14
N TYR A 48 29.10 -23.86 10.71
CA TYR A 48 29.51 -22.94 9.64
C TYR A 48 28.84 -23.29 8.30
N ARG A 49 28.73 -24.59 7.96
CA ARG A 49 27.97 -25.04 6.80
C ARG A 49 26.51 -24.59 6.88
N VAL A 50 25.87 -24.69 8.05
CA VAL A 50 24.51 -24.19 8.25
C VAL A 50 24.44 -22.66 8.10
N CYS A 51 25.40 -21.91 8.65
CA CYS A 51 25.47 -20.46 8.44
C CYS A 51 25.57 -20.09 6.94
N LEU A 52 26.42 -20.77 6.18
CA LEU A 52 26.69 -20.50 4.77
C LEU A 52 25.52 -20.89 3.85
N TRP A 53 24.93 -22.08 4.09
CA TRP A 53 24.00 -22.73 3.17
C TRP A 53 22.53 -22.60 3.54
N SER A 54 22.19 -22.27 4.81
CA SER A 54 20.77 -22.17 5.19
C SER A 54 20.09 -20.98 4.46
N ARG A 55 19.01 -21.33 3.79
CA ARG A 55 18.14 -20.36 3.10
C ARG A 55 17.06 -19.84 4.03
N LEU A 56 16.71 -20.59 5.07
CA LEU A 56 15.55 -20.37 5.92
C LEU A 56 15.87 -19.72 7.26
N ALA A 57 17.08 -19.95 7.79
CA ALA A 57 17.49 -19.43 9.09
C ALA A 57 17.60 -17.89 9.09
N ASN A 58 17.22 -17.29 10.22
CA ASN A 58 17.56 -15.91 10.54
C ASN A 58 18.90 -15.81 11.27
N ARG A 59 19.11 -16.69 12.27
CA ARG A 59 20.32 -16.71 13.10
C ARG A 59 20.67 -18.13 13.49
N ILE A 60 21.97 -18.35 13.66
CA ILE A 60 22.55 -19.59 14.23
C ILE A 60 23.23 -19.17 15.53
N LEU A 61 22.76 -19.69 16.64
CA LEU A 61 23.20 -19.35 17.99
C LEU A 61 23.92 -20.55 18.60
N LEU A 62 25.19 -20.39 18.97
CA LEU A 62 25.97 -21.39 19.74
C LEU A 62 25.61 -21.24 21.21
N VAL A 63 24.97 -22.24 21.79
CA VAL A 63 24.54 -22.25 23.21
C VAL A 63 25.76 -22.49 24.10
N LEU A 64 26.02 -21.52 25.01
CA LEU A 64 27.09 -21.61 26.00
C LEU A 64 26.58 -22.13 27.33
N ALA A 65 25.41 -21.71 27.74
CA ALA A 65 24.78 -22.10 28.99
C ALA A 65 23.24 -22.04 28.89
N GLU A 66 22.59 -22.94 29.63
CA GLU A 66 21.15 -22.92 29.89
C GLU A 66 20.90 -23.26 31.37
N TYR A 67 20.22 -22.37 32.07
CA TYR A 67 19.94 -22.52 33.49
C TYR A 67 18.59 -21.93 33.89
N ARG A 68 18.07 -22.35 35.05
CA ARG A 68 16.83 -21.81 35.61
C ARG A 68 17.08 -20.47 36.29
N GLY A 69 16.20 -19.49 36.01
CA GLY A 69 16.25 -18.19 36.67
C GLY A 69 15.26 -17.22 36.03
N GLU A 70 14.62 -16.38 36.85
CA GLU A 70 13.68 -15.34 36.42
C GLU A 70 14.02 -13.97 37.01
N SER A 71 14.96 -13.90 37.96
CA SER A 71 15.38 -12.66 38.59
C SER A 71 16.60 -12.04 37.91
N ALA A 72 16.78 -10.73 38.09
CA ALA A 72 17.94 -10.01 37.62
C ALA A 72 19.24 -10.55 38.27
N ASP A 73 19.19 -11.02 39.49
CA ASP A 73 20.34 -11.63 40.17
C ASP A 73 20.68 -13.02 39.63
N ALA A 74 19.68 -13.85 39.35
CA ALA A 74 19.91 -15.16 38.72
C ALA A 74 20.50 -14.97 37.31
N LEU A 75 20.02 -13.97 36.52
CA LEU A 75 20.57 -13.61 35.23
C LEU A 75 22.06 -13.23 35.36
N TYR A 76 22.39 -12.35 36.31
CA TYR A 76 23.74 -11.87 36.52
C TYR A 76 24.68 -12.99 36.97
N GLN A 77 24.31 -13.79 37.97
CA GLN A 77 25.16 -14.85 38.49
C GLN A 77 25.42 -15.93 37.45
N GLY A 78 24.37 -16.42 36.77
CA GLY A 78 24.55 -17.46 35.75
C GLY A 78 25.39 -17.02 34.57
N LEU A 79 25.35 -15.74 34.20
CA LEU A 79 26.24 -15.18 33.17
C LEU A 79 27.69 -15.08 33.64
N ARG A 80 27.94 -14.85 34.92
CA ARG A 80 29.30 -14.86 35.50
C ARG A 80 29.93 -16.24 35.55
N GLU A 81 29.15 -17.30 35.61
CA GLU A 81 29.61 -18.68 35.59
C GLU A 81 30.07 -19.17 34.20
N VAL A 82 29.71 -18.45 33.14
CA VAL A 82 30.18 -18.77 31.79
C VAL A 82 31.67 -18.44 31.68
N GLU A 83 32.49 -19.38 31.16
CA GLU A 83 33.92 -19.19 30.92
C GLU A 83 34.18 -18.29 29.71
N TRP A 84 33.89 -17.00 29.87
CA TRP A 84 34.01 -15.98 28.77
C TRP A 84 35.41 -15.87 28.21
N GLY A 85 36.44 -16.21 28.97
CA GLY A 85 37.82 -16.19 28.48
C GLY A 85 38.12 -17.18 27.35
N GLY A 86 37.31 -18.23 27.18
CA GLY A 86 37.37 -19.12 26.02
C GLY A 86 36.62 -18.63 24.77
N HIS A 87 35.90 -17.51 24.90
CA HIS A 87 35.03 -16.99 23.84
C HIS A 87 35.36 -15.59 23.41
N LEU A 88 35.90 -14.76 24.31
CA LEU A 88 36.13 -13.33 24.11
C LEU A 88 37.56 -12.95 24.56
N LEU A 89 38.19 -12.10 23.77
CA LEU A 89 39.38 -11.38 24.25
C LEU A 89 38.99 -10.23 25.19
N PRO A 90 39.82 -9.86 26.15
CA PRO A 90 39.58 -8.68 26.96
C PRO A 90 39.45 -7.37 26.17
N THR A 91 39.96 -7.35 24.94
CA THR A 91 39.90 -6.20 24.01
C THR A 91 38.73 -6.28 23.04
N SER A 92 37.95 -7.38 23.04
CA SER A 92 36.82 -7.56 22.12
C SER A 92 35.77 -6.47 22.25
N LYS A 93 35.19 -6.09 21.13
CA LYS A 93 33.98 -5.29 21.06
C LYS A 93 32.77 -6.19 21.06
N ILE A 94 31.89 -6.06 22.03
CA ILE A 94 30.72 -6.91 22.17
C ILE A 94 29.42 -6.12 22.09
N THR A 95 28.34 -6.81 21.71
CA THR A 95 26.98 -6.33 21.94
C THR A 95 26.15 -7.46 22.56
N VAL A 96 25.20 -7.10 23.40
CA VAL A 96 24.31 -8.06 24.06
C VAL A 96 22.86 -7.78 23.70
N ASP A 97 22.22 -8.75 23.07
CA ASP A 97 20.79 -8.75 22.79
C ASP A 97 20.07 -9.59 23.85
N PHE A 98 19.11 -9.01 24.54
CA PHE A 98 18.28 -9.70 25.51
C PHE A 98 16.84 -9.80 25.03
N ASN A 99 16.25 -11.00 25.14
CA ASN A 99 14.86 -11.27 24.79
C ASN A 99 14.15 -12.01 25.91
N GLY A 100 13.01 -11.49 26.34
CA GLY A 100 12.17 -12.06 27.36
C GLY A 100 11.77 -11.05 28.43
N GLN A 101 10.88 -11.46 29.31
CA GLN A 101 10.37 -10.66 30.41
C GLN A 101 10.03 -11.58 31.60
N SER A 102 10.17 -11.03 32.80
CA SER A 102 9.70 -11.61 34.06
C SER A 102 9.15 -10.51 34.97
N ASN A 103 8.69 -10.86 36.16
CA ASN A 103 8.26 -9.85 37.13
C ASN A 103 9.40 -8.94 37.57
N ASP A 104 10.63 -9.40 37.56
CA ASP A 104 11.83 -8.68 37.96
C ASP A 104 12.54 -8.00 36.76
N ILE A 105 12.51 -8.64 35.58
CA ILE A 105 13.08 -8.12 34.34
C ILE A 105 11.96 -7.66 33.42
N ARG A 106 11.47 -6.42 33.61
CA ARG A 106 10.28 -5.89 32.93
C ARG A 106 10.53 -5.36 31.52
N ASN A 107 11.79 -5.06 31.16
CA ASN A 107 12.13 -4.61 29.81
C ASN A 107 13.45 -5.21 29.33
N THR A 108 13.55 -5.37 28.02
CA THR A 108 14.71 -6.01 27.35
C THR A 108 15.99 -5.18 27.46
N HIS A 109 15.88 -3.86 27.56
CA HIS A 109 17.05 -2.98 27.71
C HIS A 109 17.74 -3.21 29.06
N PHE A 110 16.97 -3.29 30.15
CA PHE A 110 17.50 -3.60 31.48
C PHE A 110 18.14 -5.00 31.50
N GLY A 111 17.50 -6.00 30.91
CA GLY A 111 18.08 -7.35 30.79
C GLY A 111 19.41 -7.36 30.03
N ALA A 112 19.50 -6.60 28.94
CA ALA A 112 20.74 -6.47 28.17
C ALA A 112 21.86 -5.75 28.95
N LEU A 113 21.54 -4.68 29.70
CA LEU A 113 22.51 -3.99 30.55
C LEU A 113 23.02 -4.91 31.66
N ARG A 114 22.11 -5.60 32.37
CA ARG A 114 22.49 -6.51 33.46
C ARG A 114 23.34 -7.68 32.96
N SER A 115 23.02 -8.20 31.76
CA SER A 115 23.83 -9.24 31.10
C SER A 115 25.23 -8.73 30.74
N LYS A 116 25.31 -7.53 30.19
CA LYS A 116 26.58 -6.87 29.87
C LYS A 116 27.44 -6.67 31.14
N ASP A 117 26.85 -6.19 32.25
CA ASP A 117 27.56 -5.96 33.49
C ASP A 117 28.18 -7.25 34.02
N ALA A 118 27.44 -8.36 33.99
CA ALA A 118 27.94 -9.66 34.40
C ALA A 118 29.16 -10.10 33.57
N ILE A 119 29.15 -9.91 32.25
CA ILE A 119 30.28 -10.24 31.38
C ILE A 119 31.49 -9.37 31.67
N VAL A 120 31.29 -8.08 31.82
CA VAL A 120 32.37 -7.11 32.13
C VAL A 120 33.00 -7.45 33.50
N ASP A 121 32.18 -7.72 34.51
CA ASP A 121 32.65 -8.03 35.87
C ASP A 121 33.37 -9.39 35.94
N TYR A 122 33.06 -10.35 35.05
CA TYR A 122 33.84 -11.57 34.90
C TYR A 122 35.31 -11.27 34.56
N PHE A 123 35.55 -10.40 33.57
CA PHE A 123 36.92 -10.03 33.19
C PHE A 123 37.63 -9.19 34.26
N LEU A 124 36.95 -8.23 34.87
CA LEU A 124 37.50 -7.43 35.98
C LEU A 124 37.89 -8.28 37.16
N ALA A 125 37.10 -9.31 37.52
CA ALA A 125 37.42 -10.22 38.62
C ALA A 125 38.67 -11.10 38.34
N LYS A 126 39.02 -11.33 37.06
CA LYS A 126 40.24 -12.01 36.63
C LYS A 126 41.45 -11.02 36.49
N GLY A 127 41.31 -9.73 36.85
CA GLY A 127 42.37 -8.73 36.79
C GLY A 127 42.78 -8.36 35.37
N THR A 128 41.90 -8.58 34.39
CA THR A 128 42.17 -8.26 32.97
C THR A 128 41.44 -7.00 32.51
N LEU A 129 41.76 -6.52 31.30
CA LEU A 129 40.96 -5.51 30.61
C LEU A 129 39.55 -6.01 30.40
N ARG A 130 38.57 -5.11 30.26
CA ARG A 130 37.19 -5.45 30.00
C ARG A 130 36.83 -5.26 28.55
N PRO A 131 35.97 -6.12 27.93
CA PRO A 131 35.40 -5.88 26.61
C PRO A 131 34.68 -4.56 26.52
N SER A 132 34.79 -3.91 25.36
CA SER A 132 34.08 -2.65 25.06
C SER A 132 32.75 -2.94 24.38
N ILE A 133 31.82 -1.97 24.43
CA ILE A 133 30.50 -2.12 23.79
C ILE A 133 30.52 -1.38 22.46
N ASP A 134 30.18 -2.11 21.39
CA ASP A 134 29.95 -1.55 20.07
C ASP A 134 28.67 -2.19 19.51
N LYS A 135 27.63 -1.39 19.31
CA LYS A 135 26.32 -1.87 18.82
C LYS A 135 26.31 -2.03 17.31
N ASP A 136 27.10 -1.23 16.61
CA ASP A 136 27.08 -1.16 15.15
C ASP A 136 28.05 -2.17 14.51
N ASN A 137 29.26 -2.31 15.10
CA ASN A 137 30.30 -3.18 14.60
C ASN A 137 30.94 -4.02 15.73
N PRO A 138 30.16 -4.91 16.38
CA PRO A 138 30.72 -5.80 17.39
C PRO A 138 31.56 -6.90 16.76
N ASP A 139 32.62 -7.31 17.46
CA ASP A 139 33.38 -8.52 17.13
C ASP A 139 32.58 -9.77 17.43
N VAL A 140 31.84 -9.75 18.57
CA VAL A 140 30.99 -10.86 18.99
C VAL A 140 29.64 -10.34 19.48
N ARG A 141 28.59 -10.94 18.99
CA ARG A 141 27.21 -10.69 19.42
C ARG A 141 26.74 -11.79 20.35
N ILE A 142 26.32 -11.40 21.55
CA ILE A 142 25.84 -12.31 22.58
C ILE A 142 24.31 -12.23 22.62
N ASN A 143 23.65 -13.37 22.56
CA ASN A 143 22.19 -13.48 22.64
C ASN A 143 21.81 -14.12 23.98
N VAL A 144 21.01 -13.43 24.77
CA VAL A 144 20.48 -13.92 26.05
C VAL A 144 18.97 -13.96 25.97
N ARG A 145 18.40 -15.12 26.26
CA ARG A 145 16.96 -15.33 26.17
C ARG A 145 16.38 -15.87 27.46
N LEU A 146 15.39 -15.18 28.00
CA LEU A 146 14.58 -15.63 29.12
C LEU A 146 13.23 -16.16 28.63
N ARG A 147 12.94 -17.44 28.82
CA ARG A 147 11.67 -18.04 28.42
C ARG A 147 11.24 -19.14 29.38
N LYS A 148 10.02 -19.03 29.92
CA LYS A 148 9.43 -20.05 30.83
C LYS A 148 10.35 -20.45 32.00
N GLY A 149 11.00 -19.44 32.62
CA GLY A 149 11.88 -19.67 33.77
C GLY A 149 13.26 -20.21 33.42
N PHE A 150 13.64 -20.30 32.15
CA PHE A 150 14.97 -20.68 31.70
C PHE A 150 15.67 -19.50 31.01
N ILE A 151 16.93 -19.31 31.34
CA ILE A 151 17.84 -18.35 30.71
C ILE A 151 18.80 -19.15 29.82
N THR A 152 18.82 -18.83 28.54
CA THR A 152 19.75 -19.39 27.55
C THR A 152 20.74 -18.29 27.14
N VAL A 153 22.03 -18.60 27.25
CA VAL A 153 23.13 -17.73 26.87
C VAL A 153 23.79 -18.31 25.62
N ALA A 154 23.93 -17.52 24.55
CA ALA A 154 24.49 -17.99 23.29
C ALA A 154 25.33 -16.93 22.59
N ILE A 155 26.28 -17.34 21.75
CA ILE A 155 26.97 -16.53 20.76
C ILE A 155 26.25 -16.61 19.43
N ASP A 156 25.98 -15.46 18.80
CA ASP A 156 25.38 -15.39 17.47
C ASP A 156 26.47 -15.54 16.40
N LEU A 157 26.52 -16.72 15.80
CA LEU A 157 27.47 -17.02 14.71
C LEU A 157 27.14 -16.28 13.42
N SER A 158 25.91 -15.81 13.26
CA SER A 158 25.45 -15.13 12.04
C SER A 158 25.93 -13.68 11.93
N GLY A 159 26.09 -13.00 13.06
CA GLY A 159 26.36 -11.55 13.13
C GLY A 159 25.11 -10.75 12.76
N GLU A 160 24.91 -10.46 11.47
CA GLU A 160 23.65 -9.97 10.95
C GLU A 160 22.71 -11.12 10.59
N SER A 161 21.39 -10.82 10.51
CA SER A 161 20.42 -11.84 10.10
C SER A 161 20.76 -12.46 8.75
N LEU A 162 20.73 -13.80 8.65
CA LEU A 162 21.15 -14.56 7.47
C LEU A 162 20.28 -14.27 6.23
N HIS A 163 19.06 -13.79 6.40
CA HIS A 163 18.23 -13.40 5.26
C HIS A 163 18.86 -12.24 4.47
N ARG A 164 19.70 -11.41 5.07
CA ARG A 164 20.48 -10.38 4.36
C ARG A 164 21.61 -11.02 3.57
N ARG A 165 21.36 -11.34 2.29
CA ARG A 165 22.30 -12.04 1.41
C ARG A 165 23.40 -11.13 0.84
N ALA A 166 23.32 -9.81 1.05
CA ALA A 166 24.21 -8.76 0.56
C ALA A 166 24.11 -8.40 -0.94
N TYR A 167 23.15 -8.92 -1.68
CA TYR A 167 22.93 -8.49 -3.07
C TYR A 167 22.01 -7.26 -3.21
N ARG A 168 21.31 -6.86 -2.17
CA ARG A 168 20.40 -5.72 -2.25
C ARG A 168 21.12 -4.39 -2.21
N SER A 169 20.76 -3.49 -3.14
CA SER A 169 21.06 -2.07 -3.02
C SER A 169 20.11 -1.41 -1.98
N SER A 170 20.61 -0.38 -1.30
CA SER A 170 19.84 0.37 -0.30
C SER A 170 18.71 1.15 -0.96
N GLY A 171 17.47 1.05 -0.44
CA GLY A 171 16.37 1.94 -0.85
C GLY A 171 15.04 1.30 -1.24
N ALA A 172 14.87 -0.03 -1.20
CA ALA A 172 13.60 -0.68 -1.51
C ALA A 172 12.57 -0.52 -0.38
N MET A 173 11.35 -0.07 -0.69
CA MET A 173 10.22 -0.09 0.24
C MET A 173 9.80 -1.54 0.53
N ALA A 174 9.94 -1.99 1.79
CA ALA A 174 9.44 -3.24 2.37
C ALA A 174 9.45 -4.48 1.44
N PRO A 175 10.61 -4.91 0.92
CA PRO A 175 10.68 -6.05 0.03
C PRO A 175 10.41 -7.37 0.77
N LEU A 176 9.95 -8.39 0.03
CA LEU A 176 9.86 -9.77 0.53
C LEU A 176 11.22 -10.20 1.09
N LYS A 177 11.27 -10.72 2.34
CA LYS A 177 12.51 -11.22 2.92
C LYS A 177 13.00 -12.45 2.15
N GLU A 178 14.30 -12.55 1.97
CA GLU A 178 14.94 -13.60 1.17
C GLU A 178 14.64 -15.01 1.71
N ASN A 179 14.66 -15.19 3.02
CA ASN A 179 14.32 -16.48 3.63
C ASN A 179 12.84 -16.86 3.49
N LEU A 180 11.95 -15.86 3.44
CA LEU A 180 10.54 -16.11 3.14
C LEU A 180 10.39 -16.47 1.65
N ALA A 181 11.04 -15.75 0.74
CA ALA A 181 11.07 -16.09 -0.69
C ALA A 181 11.57 -17.53 -0.92
N ALA A 182 12.66 -17.90 -0.24
CA ALA A 182 13.18 -19.26 -0.27
C ALA A 182 12.16 -20.30 0.21
N ALA A 183 11.43 -19.99 1.31
CA ALA A 183 10.39 -20.87 1.81
C ALA A 183 9.23 -21.07 0.83
N LEU A 184 8.81 -19.99 0.13
CA LEU A 184 7.77 -20.08 -0.90
C LEU A 184 8.20 -21.00 -2.04
N LEU A 185 9.43 -20.86 -2.53
CA LEU A 185 10.01 -21.68 -3.59
C LEU A 185 10.13 -23.16 -3.16
N LEU A 186 10.59 -23.44 -1.93
CA LEU A 186 10.68 -24.80 -1.40
C LEU A 186 9.29 -25.44 -1.24
N ARG A 187 8.28 -24.70 -0.74
CA ARG A 187 6.90 -25.18 -0.63
C ARG A 187 6.25 -25.46 -1.98
N ALA A 188 6.69 -24.75 -3.04
CA ALA A 188 6.26 -24.94 -4.43
C ALA A 188 7.07 -26.00 -5.20
N ASP A 189 7.98 -26.73 -4.54
CA ASP A 189 8.88 -27.73 -5.15
C ASP A 189 9.73 -27.20 -6.30
N TRP A 190 10.14 -25.93 -6.23
CA TRP A 190 10.99 -25.35 -7.27
C TRP A 190 12.31 -26.13 -7.53
N PRO A 191 13.07 -26.59 -6.50
CA PRO A 191 14.28 -27.36 -6.77
C PRO A 191 14.04 -28.63 -7.58
N GLY A 192 12.97 -29.38 -7.29
CA GLY A 192 12.57 -30.55 -8.07
C GLY A 192 12.19 -30.20 -9.49
N MET A 193 11.44 -29.11 -9.69
CA MET A 193 11.02 -28.64 -11.01
C MET A 193 12.23 -28.13 -11.83
N ALA A 194 13.11 -27.36 -11.23
CA ALA A 194 14.34 -26.87 -11.87
C ALA A 194 15.24 -28.02 -12.32
N SER A 195 15.35 -29.10 -11.52
CA SER A 195 16.16 -30.28 -11.86
C SER A 195 15.65 -31.04 -13.08
N ARG A 196 14.36 -30.91 -13.41
CA ARG A 196 13.73 -31.49 -14.62
C ARG A 196 13.72 -30.52 -15.81
N GLY A 197 14.35 -29.31 -15.67
CA GLY A 197 14.41 -28.31 -16.73
C GLY A 197 13.19 -27.39 -16.83
N GLY A 198 12.30 -27.43 -15.84
CA GLY A 198 11.13 -26.56 -15.77
C GLY A 198 11.50 -25.08 -15.63
N GLY A 199 10.70 -24.18 -16.25
CA GLY A 199 10.91 -22.74 -16.17
C GLY A 199 10.30 -22.09 -14.93
N LEU A 200 10.74 -20.85 -14.61
CA LEU A 200 10.13 -20.03 -13.57
C LEU A 200 9.78 -18.63 -14.10
N ILE A 201 8.55 -18.21 -13.83
CA ILE A 201 8.08 -16.87 -14.21
C ILE A 201 7.44 -16.19 -12.99
N ASP A 202 7.90 -14.95 -12.69
CA ASP A 202 7.25 -14.04 -11.74
C ASP A 202 6.68 -12.85 -12.50
N PRO A 203 5.34 -12.75 -12.66
CA PRO A 203 4.70 -11.69 -13.42
C PRO A 203 4.63 -10.34 -12.71
N MET A 204 5.01 -10.28 -11.42
CA MET A 204 5.06 -9.05 -10.60
C MET A 204 6.28 -9.13 -9.68
N CYS A 205 7.46 -9.18 -10.30
CA CYS A 205 8.70 -9.60 -9.64
C CYS A 205 9.25 -8.60 -8.61
N GLY A 206 8.73 -7.36 -8.60
CA GLY A 206 9.24 -6.36 -7.68
C GLY A 206 10.75 -6.20 -7.82
N SER A 207 11.47 -6.20 -6.70
CA SER A 207 12.94 -6.10 -6.65
C SER A 207 13.69 -7.40 -7.01
N GLY A 208 13.00 -8.41 -7.55
CA GLY A 208 13.60 -9.64 -8.06
C GLY A 208 13.93 -10.71 -7.02
N THR A 209 13.47 -10.59 -5.77
CA THR A 209 13.86 -11.50 -4.68
C THR A 209 13.55 -12.97 -4.97
N LEU A 210 12.34 -13.29 -5.45
CA LEU A 210 11.94 -14.65 -5.81
C LEU A 210 12.80 -15.21 -6.93
N LEU A 211 13.14 -14.40 -7.93
CA LEU A 211 13.95 -14.79 -9.06
C LEU A 211 15.39 -15.12 -8.64
N ILE A 212 15.99 -14.26 -7.80
CA ILE A 212 17.36 -14.43 -7.31
C ILE A 212 17.47 -15.69 -6.43
N GLU A 213 16.56 -15.86 -5.46
CA GLU A 213 16.55 -17.07 -4.62
C GLU A 213 16.28 -18.33 -5.46
N ALA A 214 15.41 -18.26 -6.47
CA ALA A 214 15.16 -19.38 -7.38
C ALA A 214 16.41 -19.77 -8.19
N ALA A 215 17.13 -18.78 -8.73
CA ALA A 215 18.37 -19.01 -9.45
C ALA A 215 19.46 -19.60 -8.53
N MET A 216 19.64 -19.02 -7.33
CA MET A 216 20.59 -19.58 -6.35
C MET A 216 20.27 -21.02 -5.95
N MET A 217 18.98 -21.40 -5.87
CA MET A 217 18.57 -22.78 -5.59
C MET A 217 18.91 -23.71 -6.76
N ALA A 218 18.48 -23.36 -7.97
CA ALA A 218 18.73 -24.16 -9.17
C ALA A 218 20.24 -24.37 -9.40
N MET A 219 21.05 -23.33 -9.15
CA MET A 219 22.50 -23.33 -9.34
C MET A 219 23.28 -23.86 -8.12
N GLN A 220 22.63 -24.29 -7.07
CA GLN A 220 23.29 -24.71 -5.84
C GLN A 220 24.32 -23.69 -5.33
N ILE A 221 24.00 -22.39 -5.44
CA ILE A 221 24.81 -21.32 -4.88
C ILE A 221 24.47 -21.14 -3.42
N ALA A 222 25.47 -21.13 -2.56
CA ALA A 222 25.28 -20.90 -1.12
C ALA A 222 24.77 -19.46 -0.89
N PRO A 223 23.63 -19.24 -0.20
CA PRO A 223 23.05 -17.92 -0.02
C PRO A 223 23.93 -16.97 0.80
N GLY A 224 24.83 -17.50 1.61
CA GLY A 224 25.78 -16.74 2.41
C GLY A 224 27.02 -16.29 1.66
N LEU A 225 27.26 -16.76 0.43
CA LEU A 225 28.53 -16.58 -0.28
C LEU A 225 28.93 -15.12 -0.58
N LEU A 226 27.94 -14.22 -0.68
CA LEU A 226 28.19 -12.79 -0.91
C LEU A 226 28.42 -12.01 0.40
N ARG A 227 28.22 -12.63 1.55
CA ARG A 227 28.37 -11.97 2.85
C ARG A 227 29.86 -11.84 3.20
N ARG A 228 30.24 -10.66 3.66
CA ARG A 228 31.62 -10.35 4.07
C ARG A 228 31.82 -10.40 5.59
N ARG A 229 30.74 -10.37 6.38
CA ARG A 229 30.79 -10.32 7.84
C ARG A 229 29.99 -11.46 8.45
N TRP A 230 30.62 -12.14 9.41
CA TRP A 230 30.04 -13.23 10.16
C TRP A 230 30.30 -13.02 11.64
N GLY A 231 29.37 -13.45 12.50
CA GLY A 231 29.48 -13.25 13.94
C GLY A 231 30.53 -14.11 14.63
N PHE A 232 31.01 -15.16 13.94
CA PHE A 232 32.06 -16.04 14.46
C PHE A 232 33.49 -15.58 14.15
N LEU A 233 33.70 -14.62 13.25
CA LEU A 233 35.08 -14.18 12.89
C LEU A 233 35.82 -13.55 14.05
N GLY A 234 35.14 -12.89 15.00
CA GLY A 234 35.74 -12.31 16.20
C GLY A 234 35.65 -13.22 17.44
N TRP A 235 35.08 -14.43 17.30
CA TRP A 235 34.97 -15.39 18.39
C TRP A 235 36.26 -16.20 18.56
N GLN A 236 36.79 -16.30 19.78
CA GLN A 236 38.04 -17.03 20.04
C GLN A 236 38.03 -18.52 19.64
N GLY A 237 36.86 -19.15 19.64
CA GLY A 237 36.72 -20.53 19.19
C GLY A 237 36.56 -20.67 17.69
N HIS A 238 36.83 -19.62 16.88
CA HIS A 238 36.76 -19.68 15.41
C HIS A 238 37.80 -20.63 14.83
N ASP A 239 37.32 -21.53 13.96
CA ASP A 239 38.16 -22.46 13.19
C ASP A 239 38.25 -21.94 11.75
N GLU A 240 39.29 -21.13 11.48
CA GLU A 240 39.48 -20.46 10.20
C GLU A 240 39.72 -21.49 9.07
N ALA A 241 40.50 -22.55 9.31
CA ALA A 241 40.79 -23.56 8.31
C ALA A 241 39.52 -24.30 7.85
N SER A 242 38.64 -24.67 8.77
CA SER A 242 37.32 -25.26 8.44
C SER A 242 36.46 -24.31 7.66
N TRP A 243 36.49 -23.00 8.00
CA TRP A 243 35.71 -21.99 7.32
C TRP A 243 36.20 -21.76 5.88
N GLU A 244 37.51 -21.59 5.66
CA GLU A 244 38.11 -21.42 4.32
C GLU A 244 37.82 -22.61 3.42
N SER A 245 37.98 -23.85 3.93
CA SER A 245 37.64 -25.06 3.20
C SER A 245 36.16 -25.10 2.74
N LEU A 246 35.23 -24.61 3.56
CA LEU A 246 33.82 -24.52 3.18
C LEU A 246 33.54 -23.46 2.14
N LEU A 247 34.24 -22.33 2.18
CA LEU A 247 34.16 -21.30 1.16
C LEU A 247 34.67 -21.80 -0.19
N ASP A 248 35.82 -22.49 -0.19
CA ASP A 248 36.38 -23.08 -1.40
C ASP A 248 35.44 -24.12 -2.02
N GLU A 249 34.86 -25.01 -1.23
CA GLU A 249 33.80 -25.93 -1.66
C GLU A 249 32.63 -25.18 -2.30
N ALA A 250 32.12 -24.12 -1.68
CA ALA A 250 31.01 -23.36 -2.18
C ALA A 250 31.35 -22.61 -3.48
N HIS A 251 32.55 -22.07 -3.61
CA HIS A 251 33.02 -21.43 -4.85
C HIS A 251 33.18 -22.43 -5.98
N ALA A 252 33.73 -23.61 -5.69
CA ALA A 252 33.87 -24.68 -6.69
C ALA A 252 32.51 -25.17 -7.21
N LEU A 253 31.52 -25.34 -6.29
CA LEU A 253 30.14 -25.70 -6.64
C LEU A 253 29.49 -24.62 -7.53
N ARG A 254 29.64 -23.35 -7.15
CA ARG A 254 29.14 -22.22 -7.97
C ARG A 254 29.75 -22.25 -9.37
N THR A 255 31.06 -22.37 -9.49
CA THR A 255 31.77 -22.40 -10.79
C THR A 255 31.31 -23.56 -11.67
N LYS A 256 31.21 -24.76 -11.08
CA LYS A 256 30.69 -25.96 -11.78
C LYS A 256 29.25 -25.76 -12.22
N ALA A 257 28.47 -25.15 -11.39
CA ALA A 257 27.06 -24.84 -11.65
C ALA A 257 26.92 -23.85 -12.81
N MET A 258 27.71 -22.80 -12.88
CA MET A 258 27.65 -21.77 -13.93
C MET A 258 28.01 -22.29 -15.32
N ALA A 259 28.60 -23.47 -15.46
CA ALA A 259 28.95 -24.11 -16.71
C ALA A 259 27.87 -25.02 -17.32
N ARG A 260 26.71 -25.17 -16.64
CA ARG A 260 25.62 -26.06 -17.10
C ARG A 260 24.53 -25.29 -17.86
N GLU A 261 23.65 -26.01 -18.55
CA GLU A 261 22.36 -25.44 -19.00
C GLU A 261 21.44 -25.13 -17.79
N TRP A 262 20.70 -24.03 -17.90
CA TRP A 262 19.91 -23.50 -16.83
C TRP A 262 18.42 -23.50 -17.16
N PRO A 263 17.56 -23.65 -16.14
CA PRO A 263 16.14 -23.38 -16.32
C PRO A 263 15.93 -21.91 -16.71
N GLU A 264 14.93 -21.67 -17.52
CA GLU A 264 14.52 -20.33 -17.88
C GLU A 264 13.92 -19.63 -16.65
N ILE A 265 14.51 -18.49 -16.22
CA ILE A 265 14.03 -17.71 -15.09
C ILE A 265 13.75 -16.29 -15.56
N ARG A 266 12.48 -15.88 -15.52
CA ARG A 266 12.04 -14.56 -15.98
C ARG A 266 11.18 -13.84 -14.97
N GLY A 267 11.37 -12.53 -14.89
CA GLY A 267 10.55 -11.61 -14.13
C GLY A 267 9.95 -10.51 -15.00
N TYR A 268 8.72 -10.14 -14.65
CA TYR A 268 8.02 -9.01 -15.25
C TYR A 268 7.49 -8.10 -14.16
N ASP A 269 7.45 -6.79 -14.43
CA ASP A 269 6.76 -5.82 -13.60
C ASP A 269 6.28 -4.66 -14.49
N ALA A 270 5.14 -4.06 -14.16
CA ALA A 270 4.61 -2.91 -14.88
C ALA A 270 5.42 -1.63 -14.61
N ASN A 271 6.09 -1.56 -13.45
CA ASN A 271 6.85 -0.40 -13.01
C ASN A 271 8.32 -0.50 -13.44
N GLY A 272 8.72 0.31 -14.43
CA GLY A 272 10.08 0.32 -14.96
C GLY A 272 11.17 0.68 -13.92
N LYS A 273 10.87 1.46 -12.88
CA LYS A 273 11.85 1.77 -11.80
C LYS A 273 12.14 0.54 -10.95
N VAL A 274 11.11 -0.27 -10.72
CA VAL A 274 11.23 -1.50 -9.94
C VAL A 274 11.98 -2.57 -10.74
N VAL A 275 11.76 -2.63 -12.05
CA VAL A 275 12.54 -3.50 -12.98
C VAL A 275 14.03 -3.14 -12.95
N ALA A 276 14.38 -1.87 -13.04
CA ALA A 276 15.78 -1.42 -12.96
C ALA A 276 16.42 -1.80 -11.61
N GLN A 277 15.68 -1.71 -10.50
CA GLN A 277 16.16 -2.18 -9.20
C GLN A 277 16.34 -3.71 -9.15
N ALA A 278 15.46 -4.47 -9.81
CA ALA A 278 15.62 -5.92 -9.91
C ALA A 278 16.86 -6.29 -10.73
N GLU A 279 17.12 -5.59 -11.84
CA GLU A 279 18.34 -5.75 -12.65
C GLU A 279 19.61 -5.50 -11.83
N GLU A 280 19.65 -4.40 -11.06
CA GLU A 280 20.77 -4.08 -10.17
C GLU A 280 21.00 -5.17 -9.10
N ASN A 281 19.94 -5.68 -8.47
CA ASN A 281 20.05 -6.75 -7.48
C ASN A 281 20.52 -8.08 -8.11
N ILE A 282 20.08 -8.39 -9.33
CA ILE A 282 20.47 -9.57 -10.08
C ILE A 282 21.97 -9.48 -10.46
N ASP A 283 22.42 -8.31 -10.89
CA ASP A 283 23.84 -8.05 -11.22
C ASP A 283 24.71 -8.17 -9.96
N ASN A 284 24.32 -7.55 -8.85
CA ASN A 284 25.00 -7.67 -7.56
C ASN A 284 25.09 -9.12 -7.06
N ALA A 285 24.11 -9.96 -7.41
CA ALA A 285 24.14 -11.40 -7.12
C ALA A 285 25.03 -12.19 -8.11
N GLY A 286 25.48 -11.57 -9.19
CA GLY A 286 26.24 -12.20 -10.28
C GLY A 286 25.40 -13.21 -11.07
N LEU A 287 24.11 -12.89 -11.31
CA LEU A 287 23.13 -13.75 -11.96
C LEU A 287 22.54 -13.16 -13.25
N ASP A 288 23.09 -12.04 -13.74
CA ASP A 288 22.65 -11.27 -14.92
C ASP A 288 22.57 -12.09 -16.21
N ARG A 289 23.40 -13.15 -16.34
CA ARG A 289 23.35 -14.07 -17.47
C ARG A 289 22.18 -15.04 -17.44
N PHE A 290 21.63 -15.33 -16.27
CA PHE A 290 20.70 -16.44 -16.00
C PHE A 290 19.29 -15.98 -15.69
N VAL A 291 19.14 -14.80 -15.12
CA VAL A 291 17.84 -14.21 -14.75
C VAL A 291 17.58 -13.00 -15.63
N LYS A 292 16.45 -12.99 -16.32
CA LYS A 292 16.05 -11.87 -17.18
C LYS A 292 14.79 -11.22 -16.64
N VAL A 293 14.82 -9.91 -16.51
CA VAL A 293 13.65 -9.12 -16.14
C VAL A 293 13.32 -8.11 -17.24
N SER A 294 12.05 -7.74 -17.35
CA SER A 294 11.63 -6.70 -18.29
C SER A 294 10.33 -6.06 -17.87
N ARG A 295 10.14 -4.80 -18.28
CA ARG A 295 8.85 -4.13 -18.09
C ARG A 295 7.77 -4.76 -18.95
N ARG A 296 6.69 -5.26 -18.31
CA ARG A 296 5.53 -5.84 -19.00
C ARG A 296 4.29 -5.71 -18.14
N GLU A 297 3.19 -5.32 -18.77
CA GLU A 297 1.88 -5.32 -18.14
C GLU A 297 1.34 -6.75 -18.01
N LEU A 298 0.60 -7.02 -16.92
CA LEU A 298 0.04 -8.36 -16.66
C LEU A 298 -0.89 -8.84 -17.79
N ALA A 299 -1.59 -7.92 -18.46
CA ALA A 299 -2.45 -8.24 -19.62
C ALA A 299 -1.69 -8.82 -20.82
N GLN A 300 -0.36 -8.61 -20.87
CA GLN A 300 0.53 -9.13 -21.93
C GLN A 300 1.31 -10.38 -21.48
N LEU A 301 0.98 -10.94 -20.31
CA LEU A 301 1.69 -12.09 -19.76
C LEU A 301 1.46 -13.34 -20.64
N SER A 302 2.56 -13.91 -21.13
CA SER A 302 2.59 -15.14 -21.91
C SER A 302 3.88 -15.89 -21.70
N LEU A 303 3.95 -17.14 -22.10
CA LEU A 303 5.18 -17.91 -22.13
C LEU A 303 6.20 -17.27 -23.11
N PRO A 304 7.50 -17.41 -22.84
CA PRO A 304 8.54 -17.03 -23.79
C PRO A 304 8.41 -17.83 -25.10
N THR A 305 8.58 -17.17 -26.23
CA THR A 305 8.43 -17.79 -27.56
C THR A 305 9.70 -18.40 -28.11
N HIS A 306 10.87 -18.04 -27.54
CA HIS A 306 12.21 -18.51 -28.02
C HIS A 306 12.57 -19.90 -27.51
N LYS A 307 11.88 -20.43 -26.50
CA LYS A 307 12.10 -21.76 -25.91
C LYS A 307 10.77 -22.39 -25.53
N VAL A 308 10.59 -23.65 -25.85
CA VAL A 308 9.41 -24.42 -25.42
C VAL A 308 9.61 -24.84 -23.97
N LEU A 309 8.68 -24.46 -23.11
CA LEU A 309 8.67 -24.78 -21.68
C LEU A 309 7.40 -25.58 -21.37
N PRO A 310 7.47 -26.91 -21.38
CA PRO A 310 6.28 -27.74 -21.19
C PRO A 310 5.78 -27.77 -19.74
N GLU A 311 6.66 -27.53 -18.78
CA GLU A 311 6.35 -27.40 -17.35
C GLU A 311 7.09 -26.22 -16.74
N GLY A 312 6.60 -25.71 -15.60
CA GLY A 312 7.26 -24.66 -14.86
C GLY A 312 6.44 -24.17 -13.68
N LEU A 313 7.01 -23.20 -12.99
CA LEU A 313 6.43 -22.52 -11.84
C LEU A 313 6.12 -21.06 -12.17
N LEU A 314 4.86 -20.68 -12.14
CA LEU A 314 4.45 -19.27 -12.05
C LEU A 314 4.36 -18.91 -10.56
N ILE A 315 5.29 -18.09 -10.07
CA ILE A 315 5.32 -17.68 -8.67
C ILE A 315 5.24 -16.17 -8.56
N SER A 316 4.44 -15.67 -7.62
CA SER A 316 4.38 -14.23 -7.39
C SER A 316 3.96 -13.88 -5.98
N ASN A 317 4.39 -12.68 -5.55
CA ASN A 317 3.89 -11.97 -4.39
C ASN A 317 3.18 -10.69 -4.87
N PRO A 318 1.96 -10.82 -5.45
CA PRO A 318 1.22 -9.66 -5.95
C PRO A 318 0.87 -8.72 -4.80
N PRO A 319 0.62 -7.43 -5.07
CA PRO A 319 0.13 -6.52 -4.06
C PRO A 319 -1.21 -7.03 -3.51
N TYR A 320 -1.43 -6.94 -2.21
CA TYR A 320 -2.66 -7.38 -1.54
C TYR A 320 -3.33 -6.29 -0.71
N GLY A 321 -2.87 -5.03 -0.87
CA GLY A 321 -3.49 -3.81 -0.37
C GLY A 321 -3.55 -3.73 1.16
N GLU A 322 -2.70 -2.88 1.72
CA GLU A 322 -2.87 -2.38 3.09
C GLU A 322 -3.80 -1.16 3.12
N ARG A 323 -4.26 -0.69 1.93
CA ARG A 323 -5.07 0.53 1.77
C ARG A 323 -6.36 0.21 1.03
N LEU A 324 -7.50 0.58 1.63
CA LEU A 324 -8.86 0.34 1.12
C LEU A 324 -9.11 0.85 -0.31
N GLY A 325 -8.41 1.89 -0.77
CA GLY A 325 -8.56 2.41 -2.14
C GLY A 325 -7.98 1.53 -3.26
N GLU A 326 -7.20 0.50 -2.91
CA GLU A 326 -6.54 -0.39 -3.87
C GLU A 326 -7.35 -1.66 -4.18
N GLN A 327 -8.41 -1.95 -3.42
CA GLN A 327 -9.14 -3.24 -3.51
C GLN A 327 -9.76 -3.52 -4.90
N ALA A 328 -10.33 -2.52 -5.57
CA ALA A 328 -10.90 -2.73 -6.90
C ALA A 328 -9.83 -3.07 -7.95
N GLU A 329 -8.70 -2.38 -7.90
CA GLU A 329 -7.57 -2.65 -8.79
C GLU A 329 -7.00 -4.04 -8.54
N LEU A 330 -6.93 -4.45 -7.27
CA LEU A 330 -6.46 -5.76 -6.85
C LEU A 330 -7.39 -6.89 -7.29
N LEU A 331 -8.70 -6.71 -7.18
CA LEU A 331 -9.69 -7.68 -7.70
C LEU A 331 -9.48 -7.94 -9.20
N HIS A 332 -9.27 -6.87 -9.99
CA HIS A 332 -8.98 -7.02 -11.42
C HIS A 332 -7.60 -7.61 -11.69
N LEU A 333 -6.60 -7.22 -10.91
CA LEU A 333 -5.24 -7.78 -11.01
C LEU A 333 -5.26 -9.29 -10.83
N TYR A 334 -5.91 -9.79 -9.76
CA TYR A 334 -6.00 -11.23 -9.49
C TYR A 334 -6.87 -11.96 -10.51
N ARG A 335 -7.93 -11.32 -11.02
CA ARG A 335 -8.74 -11.89 -12.10
C ARG A 335 -7.93 -12.03 -13.39
N HIS A 336 -7.20 -10.98 -13.80
CA HIS A 336 -6.32 -11.01 -14.97
C HIS A 336 -5.20 -12.03 -14.80
N LEU A 337 -4.62 -12.15 -13.61
CA LEU A 337 -3.63 -13.18 -13.30
C LEU A 337 -4.23 -14.57 -13.53
N GLY A 338 -5.43 -14.83 -13.01
CA GLY A 338 -6.14 -16.10 -13.21
C GLY A 338 -6.49 -16.37 -14.68
N GLN A 339 -6.88 -15.35 -15.45
CA GLN A 339 -7.12 -15.47 -16.89
C GLN A 339 -5.84 -15.81 -17.66
N ALA A 340 -4.75 -15.11 -17.38
CA ALA A 340 -3.44 -15.38 -17.99
C ALA A 340 -2.94 -16.80 -17.65
N MET A 341 -3.11 -17.24 -16.39
CA MET A 341 -2.81 -18.62 -15.98
C MET A 341 -3.54 -19.65 -16.84
N LYS A 342 -4.87 -19.51 -16.99
CA LYS A 342 -5.70 -20.42 -17.77
C LYS A 342 -5.37 -20.41 -19.26
N ALA A 343 -5.06 -19.25 -19.83
CA ALA A 343 -4.83 -19.08 -21.25
C ALA A 343 -3.44 -19.53 -21.70
N HIS A 344 -2.41 -19.31 -20.89
CA HIS A 344 -1.02 -19.40 -21.34
C HIS A 344 -0.16 -20.38 -20.54
N PHE A 345 -0.61 -20.89 -19.39
CA PHE A 345 0.21 -21.69 -18.49
C PHE A 345 -0.38 -23.07 -18.19
N LEU A 346 -1.12 -23.63 -19.12
CA LEU A 346 -1.65 -25.00 -18.98
C LEU A 346 -0.51 -26.00 -18.76
N GLY A 347 -0.66 -26.88 -17.79
CA GLY A 347 0.36 -27.86 -17.38
C GLY A 347 1.37 -27.34 -16.35
N TRP A 348 1.40 -26.04 -16.11
CA TRP A 348 2.26 -25.44 -15.10
C TRP A 348 1.68 -25.52 -13.68
N GLN A 349 2.55 -25.31 -12.68
CA GLN A 349 2.12 -25.00 -11.32
C GLN A 349 2.14 -23.49 -11.09
N ALA A 350 1.29 -23.03 -10.16
CA ALA A 350 1.37 -21.66 -9.70
C ALA A 350 1.43 -21.61 -8.16
N ALA A 351 2.17 -20.60 -7.66
CA ALA A 351 2.37 -20.34 -6.24
C ALA A 351 2.15 -18.84 -5.99
N ILE A 352 1.02 -18.48 -5.38
CA ILE A 352 0.65 -17.08 -5.14
C ILE A 352 0.67 -16.83 -3.63
N PHE A 353 1.54 -15.90 -3.23
CA PHE A 353 1.67 -15.47 -1.85
C PHE A 353 0.88 -14.19 -1.61
N THR A 354 -0.10 -14.20 -0.72
CA THR A 354 -1.00 -13.06 -0.54
C THR A 354 -1.42 -12.87 0.92
N GLY A 355 -1.48 -11.62 1.37
CA GLY A 355 -2.08 -11.22 2.64
C GLY A 355 -3.62 -11.22 2.61
N ASN A 356 -4.23 -11.26 1.40
CA ASN A 356 -5.67 -11.35 1.22
C ASN A 356 -6.06 -12.61 0.43
N PRO A 357 -6.38 -13.73 1.13
CA PRO A 357 -6.72 -15.00 0.47
C PRO A 357 -8.01 -14.96 -0.37
N ASP A 358 -8.92 -14.02 -0.12
CA ASP A 358 -10.16 -13.89 -0.88
C ASP A 358 -9.89 -13.35 -2.30
N LEU A 359 -8.87 -12.52 -2.47
CA LEU A 359 -8.37 -12.16 -3.79
C LEU A 359 -7.88 -13.40 -4.56
N GLY A 360 -7.28 -14.37 -3.87
CA GLY A 360 -6.88 -15.66 -4.47
C GLY A 360 -8.04 -16.44 -5.08
N LYS A 361 -9.23 -16.39 -4.49
CA LYS A 361 -10.44 -17.03 -5.02
C LYS A 361 -10.89 -16.40 -6.34
N ARG A 362 -10.58 -15.12 -6.58
CA ARG A 362 -10.96 -14.38 -7.79
C ARG A 362 -10.17 -14.79 -9.04
N MET A 363 -9.09 -15.54 -8.89
CA MET A 363 -8.36 -16.11 -10.03
C MET A 363 -9.15 -17.19 -10.77
N GLY A 364 -10.21 -17.75 -10.17
CA GLY A 364 -11.05 -18.75 -10.79
C GLY A 364 -10.33 -20.08 -11.05
N VAL A 365 -9.30 -20.39 -10.26
CA VAL A 365 -8.59 -21.68 -10.24
C VAL A 365 -8.60 -22.19 -8.80
N ARG A 366 -8.89 -23.49 -8.59
CA ARG A 366 -8.89 -24.09 -7.24
C ARG A 366 -7.46 -24.36 -6.79
N SER A 367 -7.10 -23.85 -5.60
CA SER A 367 -5.83 -24.21 -4.95
C SER A 367 -5.93 -25.64 -4.39
N TYR A 368 -4.89 -26.44 -4.62
CA TYR A 368 -4.83 -27.80 -4.07
C TYR A 368 -4.21 -27.84 -2.68
N LYS A 369 -3.44 -26.80 -2.31
CA LYS A 369 -2.79 -26.68 -1.01
C LYS A 369 -2.58 -25.23 -0.60
N GLN A 370 -2.63 -24.98 0.71
CA GLN A 370 -2.41 -23.64 1.27
C GLN A 370 -1.52 -23.74 2.50
N TYR A 371 -0.62 -22.77 2.69
CA TYR A 371 0.21 -22.64 3.88
C TYR A 371 -0.01 -21.28 4.52
N GLN A 372 -0.22 -21.25 5.83
CA GLN A 372 -0.26 -20.01 6.61
C GLN A 372 1.16 -19.57 6.95
N LEU A 373 1.50 -18.34 6.63
CA LEU A 373 2.81 -17.73 6.83
C LEU A 373 2.65 -16.30 7.32
N LEU A 374 3.77 -15.64 7.65
CA LEU A 374 3.79 -14.22 8.03
C LEU A 374 4.71 -13.45 7.07
N ASN A 375 4.23 -12.35 6.50
CA ASN A 375 5.07 -11.36 5.84
C ASN A 375 5.35 -10.21 6.81
N GLY A 376 6.47 -10.28 7.53
CA GLY A 376 6.72 -9.42 8.68
C GLY A 376 5.70 -9.70 9.80
N THR A 377 4.83 -8.76 10.10
CA THR A 377 3.72 -8.90 11.06
C THR A 377 2.39 -9.28 10.41
N ILE A 378 2.30 -9.23 9.07
CA ILE A 378 1.07 -9.42 8.31
C ILE A 378 0.81 -10.92 8.12
N PRO A 379 -0.35 -11.45 8.58
CA PRO A 379 -0.78 -12.79 8.23
C PRO A 379 -0.96 -12.93 6.71
N ALA A 380 -0.38 -13.96 6.12
CA ALA A 380 -0.44 -14.22 4.69
C ALA A 380 -0.58 -15.70 4.40
N LYS A 381 -1.02 -16.04 3.19
CA LYS A 381 -1.11 -17.42 2.72
C LYS A 381 -0.35 -17.61 1.41
N LEU A 382 0.34 -18.73 1.33
CA LEU A 382 0.81 -19.26 0.06
C LEU A 382 -0.26 -20.21 -0.49
N LEU A 383 -0.78 -19.89 -1.66
CA LEU A 383 -1.79 -20.67 -2.37
C LEU A 383 -1.09 -21.41 -3.52
N LEU A 384 -1.20 -22.74 -3.57
CA LEU A 384 -0.61 -23.58 -4.61
C LEU A 384 -1.69 -24.08 -5.55
N PHE A 385 -1.43 -23.99 -6.86
CA PHE A 385 -2.35 -24.37 -7.93
C PHE A 385 -1.67 -25.30 -8.93
N ASN A 386 -2.42 -26.30 -9.41
CA ASN A 386 -2.12 -26.98 -10.64
C ASN A 386 -2.98 -26.35 -11.75
N ILE A 387 -2.34 -25.81 -12.78
CA ILE A 387 -3.05 -25.12 -13.86
C ILE A 387 -3.52 -26.17 -14.87
N LYS A 388 -4.67 -26.77 -14.58
CA LYS A 388 -5.32 -27.79 -15.39
C LYS A 388 -6.81 -27.48 -15.52
N PRO A 389 -7.47 -27.91 -16.62
CA PRO A 389 -8.90 -27.62 -16.85
C PRO A 389 -9.82 -28.08 -15.72
N ASP A 390 -9.53 -29.19 -15.07
CA ASP A 390 -10.30 -29.73 -13.93
C ASP A 390 -10.19 -28.90 -12.64
N ALA A 391 -9.13 -28.09 -12.52
CA ALA A 391 -8.97 -27.13 -11.44
C ALA A 391 -9.68 -25.79 -11.70
N PHE A 392 -10.17 -25.56 -12.90
CA PHE A 392 -10.86 -24.31 -13.22
C PHE A 392 -12.25 -24.30 -12.57
N VAL A 393 -12.62 -23.16 -11.99
CA VAL A 393 -13.95 -22.96 -11.45
C VAL A 393 -14.87 -22.66 -12.63
N THR A 394 -15.63 -23.68 -13.05
CA THR A 394 -16.72 -23.50 -14.02
C THR A 394 -17.93 -22.97 -13.28
N GLU A 395 -18.46 -21.85 -13.73
CA GLU A 395 -19.75 -21.34 -13.29
C GLU A 395 -20.82 -22.43 -13.59
N ARG A 396 -21.56 -22.88 -12.57
CA ARG A 396 -22.74 -23.74 -12.79
C ARG A 396 -23.75 -22.92 -13.55
N ASP A 397 -24.01 -23.32 -14.77
CA ASP A 397 -25.11 -22.83 -15.58
C ASP A 397 -26.43 -22.94 -14.84
N HIS A 398 -26.99 -21.83 -14.42
CA HIS A 398 -28.41 -21.69 -14.24
C HIS A 398 -28.96 -21.13 -15.55
N SER A 399 -29.36 -22.10 -16.42
CA SER A 399 -29.95 -21.85 -17.70
C SER A 399 -31.26 -21.06 -17.60
N SER A 400 -31.37 -20.09 -18.40
CA SER A 400 -32.41 -19.78 -19.39
C SER A 400 -32.85 -18.31 -19.35
N SER A 401 -32.33 -17.53 -20.24
CA SER A 401 -33.11 -16.84 -21.30
C SER A 401 -32.16 -16.01 -22.18
N LYS A 402 -32.41 -16.16 -23.47
CA LYS A 402 -31.69 -15.58 -24.60
C LYS A 402 -31.70 -14.05 -24.57
N THR A 403 -30.58 -13.40 -24.82
CA THR A 403 -30.21 -12.62 -26.02
C THR A 403 -29.09 -11.60 -25.69
N ASP A 404 -28.15 -11.61 -26.60
CA ASP A 404 -27.19 -10.57 -27.04
C ASP A 404 -25.90 -10.28 -26.29
N LYS A 405 -24.83 -10.83 -26.92
CA LYS A 405 -23.51 -10.31 -27.31
C LYS A 405 -22.51 -9.83 -26.23
N ASP A 406 -21.50 -10.70 -26.09
CA ASP A 406 -20.06 -10.40 -25.93
C ASP A 406 -19.61 -9.50 -24.76
N THR A 407 -19.63 -10.06 -23.55
CA THR A 407 -18.55 -10.01 -22.53
C THR A 407 -18.93 -11.02 -21.42
N PRO A 408 -18.06 -11.95 -20.93
CA PRO A 408 -18.42 -12.85 -19.85
C PRO A 408 -18.57 -12.06 -18.54
N SER A 409 -19.81 -11.71 -18.19
CA SER A 409 -20.13 -11.10 -16.89
C SER A 409 -20.21 -12.18 -15.82
N ILE A 410 -19.40 -12.05 -14.77
CA ILE A 410 -19.55 -12.88 -13.57
C ILE A 410 -20.92 -12.56 -12.94
N PRO A 411 -21.72 -13.57 -12.54
CA PRO A 411 -22.99 -13.31 -11.85
C PRO A 411 -22.70 -12.57 -10.53
N LEU A 412 -23.39 -11.46 -10.33
CA LEU A 412 -23.32 -10.71 -9.10
C LEU A 412 -23.90 -11.55 -7.94
N THR A 413 -23.42 -11.35 -6.73
CA THR A 413 -24.11 -11.88 -5.54
C THR A 413 -25.55 -11.34 -5.48
N ALA A 414 -26.40 -11.95 -4.66
CA ALA A 414 -27.77 -11.45 -4.49
C ALA A 414 -27.80 -9.97 -4.07
N GLY A 415 -26.88 -9.57 -3.18
CA GLY A 415 -26.69 -8.18 -2.75
C GLY A 415 -26.19 -7.29 -3.89
N GLY A 416 -25.15 -7.72 -4.60
CA GLY A 416 -24.62 -7.00 -5.76
C GLY A 416 -25.67 -6.85 -6.88
N GLN A 417 -26.52 -7.86 -7.12
CA GLN A 417 -27.62 -7.77 -8.08
C GLN A 417 -28.69 -6.76 -7.65
N MET A 418 -29.02 -6.73 -6.36
CA MET A 418 -29.93 -5.73 -5.80
C MET A 418 -29.40 -4.30 -6.00
N PHE A 419 -28.12 -4.09 -5.72
CA PHE A 419 -27.45 -2.82 -5.94
C PHE A 419 -27.40 -2.43 -7.43
N ALA A 420 -27.04 -3.37 -8.32
CA ALA A 420 -27.04 -3.16 -9.77
C ALA A 420 -28.42 -2.75 -10.29
N ASN A 421 -29.49 -3.40 -9.81
CA ASN A 421 -30.85 -3.05 -10.19
C ASN A 421 -31.23 -1.64 -9.73
N ARG A 422 -30.79 -1.22 -8.54
CA ARG A 422 -30.96 0.14 -8.05
C ARG A 422 -30.23 1.16 -8.92
N LEU A 423 -28.96 0.89 -9.28
CA LEU A 423 -28.20 1.73 -10.21
C LEU A 423 -28.91 1.88 -11.56
N ARG A 424 -29.35 0.78 -12.18
CA ARG A 424 -30.05 0.81 -13.46
C ARG A 424 -31.34 1.63 -13.39
N LYS A 425 -32.10 1.51 -12.29
CA LYS A 425 -33.31 2.31 -12.04
C LYS A 425 -32.98 3.80 -11.97
N ASN A 426 -31.91 4.16 -11.26
CA ASN A 426 -31.47 5.56 -11.14
C ASN A 426 -30.98 6.13 -12.47
N LEU A 427 -30.17 5.37 -13.22
CA LEU A 427 -29.71 5.73 -14.56
C LEU A 427 -30.89 5.97 -15.51
N LYS A 428 -31.91 5.09 -15.49
CA LYS A 428 -33.12 5.25 -16.30
C LYS A 428 -33.88 6.53 -15.90
N ARG A 429 -34.01 6.83 -14.61
CA ARG A 429 -34.64 8.06 -14.12
C ARG A 429 -33.92 9.31 -14.62
N LEU A 430 -32.60 9.33 -14.52
CA LEU A 430 -31.76 10.49 -14.88
C LEU A 430 -31.53 10.63 -16.40
N SER A 431 -31.81 9.59 -17.21
CA SER A 431 -31.42 9.54 -18.61
C SER A 431 -31.99 10.67 -19.46
N LYS A 432 -33.29 11.00 -19.28
CA LYS A 432 -33.95 12.06 -20.04
C LYS A 432 -33.36 13.44 -19.74
N TRP A 433 -33.19 13.73 -18.44
CA TRP A 433 -32.57 14.96 -17.95
C TRP A 433 -31.13 15.10 -18.41
N LYS A 434 -30.30 14.05 -18.20
CA LYS A 434 -28.90 14.01 -18.60
C LYS A 434 -28.72 14.27 -20.09
N ASN A 435 -29.49 13.59 -20.95
CA ASN A 435 -29.35 13.69 -22.40
C ASN A 435 -29.85 15.05 -22.91
N LYS A 436 -30.94 15.60 -22.32
CA LYS A 436 -31.45 16.91 -22.69
C LYS A 436 -30.47 18.04 -22.42
N ASN A 437 -29.70 17.93 -21.32
CA ASN A 437 -28.80 18.97 -20.83
C ASN A 437 -27.32 18.63 -21.13
N GLU A 438 -27.02 17.57 -21.89
CA GLU A 438 -25.66 17.14 -22.27
C GLU A 438 -24.71 16.97 -21.07
N ILE A 439 -25.20 16.36 -19.96
CA ILE A 439 -24.48 16.26 -18.70
C ILE A 439 -23.51 15.08 -18.72
N GLU A 440 -22.19 15.36 -18.56
CA GLU A 440 -21.14 14.34 -18.47
C GLU A 440 -20.80 13.95 -17.02
N CYS A 441 -21.04 14.86 -16.05
CA CYS A 441 -20.70 14.66 -14.64
C CYS A 441 -21.96 14.73 -13.78
N TYR A 442 -22.33 13.63 -13.10
CA TYR A 442 -23.56 13.58 -12.30
C TYR A 442 -23.54 12.47 -11.25
N ARG A 443 -24.34 12.62 -10.19
CA ARG A 443 -24.52 11.62 -9.14
C ARG A 443 -25.61 10.62 -9.52
N VAL A 444 -25.24 9.31 -9.53
CA VAL A 444 -26.19 8.24 -9.83
C VAL A 444 -26.81 7.65 -8.57
N TYR A 445 -26.05 7.55 -7.48
CA TYR A 445 -26.46 6.89 -6.27
C TYR A 445 -25.90 7.64 -5.06
N ASP A 446 -26.70 7.75 -3.98
CA ASP A 446 -26.31 8.44 -2.74
C ASP A 446 -26.97 7.77 -1.54
N ALA A 447 -26.40 6.67 -1.06
CA ALA A 447 -26.89 5.88 0.07
C ALA A 447 -28.41 5.58 0.00
N ASP A 448 -28.92 5.30 -1.21
CA ASP A 448 -30.35 5.04 -1.45
C ASP A 448 -30.86 3.77 -0.73
N MET A 449 -29.96 2.91 -0.30
CA MET A 449 -30.24 1.69 0.46
C MET A 449 -29.38 1.66 1.71
N PRO A 450 -29.96 1.38 2.90
CA PRO A 450 -29.21 1.40 4.17
C PRO A 450 -27.98 0.47 4.20
N GLU A 451 -28.02 -0.62 3.42
CA GLU A 451 -26.96 -1.63 3.37
C GLU A 451 -25.70 -1.12 2.62
N TYR A 452 -25.87 -0.14 1.73
CA TYR A 452 -24.82 0.36 0.86
C TYR A 452 -24.61 1.86 1.07
N ALA A 453 -23.81 2.20 2.08
CA ALA A 453 -23.48 3.57 2.46
C ALA A 453 -22.40 4.16 1.54
N VAL A 454 -22.71 4.38 0.29
CA VAL A 454 -21.80 4.94 -0.72
C VAL A 454 -22.48 6.02 -1.54
N ALA A 455 -21.69 6.93 -2.12
CA ALA A 455 -22.10 7.75 -3.27
C ALA A 455 -21.40 7.23 -4.53
N VAL A 456 -22.12 7.23 -5.67
CA VAL A 456 -21.59 6.86 -6.98
C VAL A 456 -21.78 8.04 -7.93
N ASP A 457 -20.66 8.62 -8.34
CA ASP A 457 -20.61 9.78 -9.22
C ASP A 457 -19.97 9.41 -10.56
N CYS A 458 -20.60 9.80 -11.68
CA CYS A 458 -20.09 9.62 -13.02
C CYS A 458 -19.27 10.83 -13.46
N TYR A 459 -18.14 10.59 -14.12
CA TYR A 459 -17.27 11.57 -14.72
C TYR A 459 -16.89 11.11 -16.15
N GLY A 460 -17.79 11.35 -17.10
CA GLY A 460 -17.63 10.84 -18.47
C GLY A 460 -17.58 9.33 -18.54
N SER A 461 -16.44 8.75 -18.91
CA SER A 461 -16.20 7.30 -18.96
C SER A 461 -15.68 6.71 -17.65
N ALA A 462 -15.44 7.52 -16.61
CA ALA A 462 -14.97 7.09 -15.30
C ALA A 462 -16.06 7.22 -14.24
N VAL A 463 -15.96 6.43 -13.18
CA VAL A 463 -16.86 6.45 -12.04
C VAL A 463 -16.07 6.65 -10.76
N HIS A 464 -16.55 7.53 -9.90
CA HIS A 464 -16.02 7.76 -8.56
C HIS A 464 -17.00 7.18 -7.53
N ILE A 465 -16.50 6.33 -6.63
CA ILE A 465 -17.24 5.78 -5.51
C ILE A 465 -16.69 6.41 -4.23
N ALA A 466 -17.53 7.14 -3.50
CA ALA A 466 -17.20 7.67 -2.18
C ALA A 466 -17.92 6.82 -1.12
N GLU A 467 -17.16 6.12 -0.28
CA GLU A 467 -17.71 5.34 0.83
C GLU A 467 -17.97 6.24 2.03
N TYR A 468 -19.15 6.17 2.59
CA TYR A 468 -19.50 6.78 3.85
C TYR A 468 -19.10 5.86 5.01
N MET A 469 -18.74 6.44 6.14
CA MET A 469 -18.39 5.68 7.34
C MET A 469 -19.57 4.77 7.74
N ALA A 470 -19.29 3.47 7.78
CA ALA A 470 -20.29 2.50 8.24
C ALA A 470 -20.67 2.76 9.70
N PRO A 471 -21.95 2.59 10.09
CA PRO A 471 -22.33 2.60 11.49
C PRO A 471 -21.51 1.60 12.31
N ALA A 472 -21.24 1.92 13.58
CA ALA A 472 -20.45 1.06 14.48
C ALA A 472 -21.04 -0.34 14.71
N THR A 473 -22.27 -0.59 14.27
CA THR A 473 -23.00 -1.87 14.33
C THR A 473 -22.67 -2.82 13.18
N ILE A 474 -21.94 -2.36 12.15
CA ILE A 474 -21.55 -3.17 10.98
C ILE A 474 -20.10 -3.62 11.16
N SER A 475 -19.83 -4.93 11.01
CA SER A 475 -18.47 -5.45 11.06
C SER A 475 -17.63 -4.94 9.87
N GLU A 476 -16.31 -4.81 10.05
CA GLU A 476 -15.40 -4.44 8.97
C GLU A 476 -15.51 -5.42 7.79
N GLU A 477 -15.65 -6.73 8.05
CA GLU A 477 -15.82 -7.77 7.02
C GLU A 477 -17.10 -7.58 6.20
N ASP A 478 -18.20 -7.18 6.84
CA ASP A 478 -19.46 -6.90 6.13
C ASP A 478 -19.39 -5.62 5.32
N ALA A 479 -18.70 -4.58 5.79
CA ALA A 479 -18.48 -3.34 5.06
C ALA A 479 -17.62 -3.60 3.82
N GLU A 480 -16.52 -4.35 3.95
CA GLU A 480 -15.66 -4.73 2.82
C GLU A 480 -16.40 -5.59 1.77
N ARG A 481 -17.19 -6.55 2.22
CA ARG A 481 -18.01 -7.37 1.32
C ARG A 481 -19.00 -6.51 0.52
N ARG A 482 -19.69 -5.58 1.18
CA ARG A 482 -20.65 -4.66 0.55
C ARG A 482 -19.99 -3.72 -0.45
N LEU A 483 -18.82 -3.18 -0.11
CA LEU A 483 -18.05 -2.36 -1.03
C LEU A 483 -17.61 -3.15 -2.28
N SER A 484 -17.21 -4.42 -2.12
CA SER A 484 -16.89 -5.31 -3.23
C SER A 484 -18.11 -5.54 -4.14
N GLU A 485 -19.30 -5.75 -3.57
CA GLU A 485 -20.56 -5.88 -4.31
C GLU A 485 -20.90 -4.61 -5.10
N VAL A 486 -20.66 -3.43 -4.51
CA VAL A 486 -20.82 -2.13 -5.18
C VAL A 486 -19.92 -2.02 -6.39
N ILE A 487 -18.63 -2.34 -6.24
CA ILE A 487 -17.62 -2.23 -7.31
C ILE A 487 -17.97 -3.15 -8.48
N GLU A 488 -18.33 -4.41 -8.18
CA GLU A 488 -18.74 -5.39 -9.19
C GLU A 488 -19.99 -4.93 -9.95
N ALA A 489 -20.99 -4.44 -9.21
CA ALA A 489 -22.22 -3.93 -9.80
C ALA A 489 -21.98 -2.69 -10.68
N VAL A 490 -21.14 -1.74 -10.23
CA VAL A 490 -20.76 -0.56 -11.00
C VAL A 490 -20.02 -0.96 -12.28
N SER A 491 -19.01 -1.83 -12.17
CA SER A 491 -18.27 -2.34 -13.34
C SER A 491 -19.19 -2.95 -14.38
N GLN A 492 -20.15 -3.76 -13.94
CA GLN A 492 -21.10 -4.42 -14.84
C GLN A 492 -22.15 -3.46 -15.44
N VAL A 493 -22.73 -2.57 -14.61
CA VAL A 493 -23.81 -1.65 -15.05
C VAL A 493 -23.28 -0.61 -16.04
N PHE A 494 -22.06 -0.12 -15.82
CA PHE A 494 -21.43 0.89 -16.68
C PHE A 494 -20.56 0.28 -17.79
N SER A 495 -20.34 -1.05 -17.78
CA SER A 495 -19.45 -1.76 -18.73
C SER A 495 -18.03 -1.15 -18.75
N ILE A 496 -17.51 -0.78 -17.58
CA ILE A 496 -16.20 -0.15 -17.43
C ILE A 496 -15.21 -1.06 -16.68
N SER A 497 -13.94 -0.92 -17.03
CA SER A 497 -12.86 -1.60 -16.29
C SER A 497 -12.62 -0.93 -14.94
N ALA A 498 -12.02 -1.64 -14.00
CA ALA A 498 -11.71 -1.07 -12.69
C ALA A 498 -10.71 0.09 -12.74
N GLY A 499 -9.85 0.17 -13.75
CA GLY A 499 -8.98 1.31 -13.96
C GLY A 499 -9.74 2.64 -14.11
N ASN A 500 -11.02 2.56 -14.49
CA ASN A 500 -11.93 3.70 -14.61
C ASN A 500 -12.86 3.88 -13.39
N ILE A 501 -12.66 3.10 -12.31
CA ILE A 501 -13.38 3.25 -11.04
C ILE A 501 -12.40 3.79 -10.00
N ALA A 502 -12.64 5.00 -9.54
CA ALA A 502 -11.91 5.60 -8.43
C ALA A 502 -12.70 5.42 -7.12
N ILE A 503 -12.06 4.89 -6.08
CA ILE A 503 -12.72 4.66 -4.78
C ILE A 503 -12.05 5.53 -3.74
N LYS A 504 -12.85 6.21 -2.92
CA LYS A 504 -12.38 7.03 -1.81
C LYS A 504 -13.21 6.79 -0.56
N GLU A 505 -12.54 6.63 0.57
CA GLU A 505 -13.17 6.55 1.89
C GLU A 505 -13.26 7.93 2.52
N ARG A 506 -14.45 8.34 2.95
CA ARG A 506 -14.67 9.57 3.74
C ARG A 506 -14.53 9.27 5.23
N ARG A 507 -13.29 9.07 5.72
CA ARG A 507 -13.01 9.09 7.17
C ARG A 507 -13.04 10.52 7.71
N ARG A 508 -13.52 10.71 8.94
CA ARG A 508 -13.26 11.94 9.69
C ARG A 508 -11.76 12.03 9.97
N GLN A 509 -11.03 12.62 9.07
CA GLN A 509 -9.60 12.91 9.27
C GLN A 509 -9.47 14.06 10.27
N ARG A 510 -8.77 13.81 11.38
CA ARG A 510 -8.33 14.87 12.31
C ARG A 510 -6.92 15.31 11.87
N GLY A 511 -6.80 16.55 11.39
CA GLY A 511 -5.50 17.21 11.22
C GLY A 511 -4.96 17.28 9.78
N LYS A 512 -3.65 17.15 9.60
CA LYS A 512 -2.85 17.51 8.43
C LYS A 512 -3.12 16.70 7.13
N ASP A 513 -3.90 15.62 7.20
CA ASP A 513 -4.00 14.65 6.09
C ASP A 513 -4.95 15.09 4.96
N GLN A 514 -5.73 16.13 5.18
CA GLN A 514 -6.71 16.64 4.21
C GLN A 514 -6.09 17.17 2.90
N TYR A 515 -4.80 17.50 2.92
CA TYR A 515 -4.05 18.10 1.80
C TYR A 515 -2.90 17.22 1.27
N GLN A 516 -2.75 15.97 1.73
CA GLN A 516 -1.69 15.08 1.23
C GLN A 516 -2.15 14.35 -0.03
N ARG A 517 -1.27 14.33 -1.05
CA ARG A 517 -1.42 13.51 -2.26
C ARG A 517 -1.46 12.03 -1.87
N GLN A 518 -2.53 11.32 -2.21
CA GLN A 518 -2.68 9.91 -1.88
C GLN A 518 -1.79 8.99 -2.73
N ALA A 519 -1.58 9.30 -4.00
CA ALA A 519 -0.58 8.68 -4.89
C ALA A 519 -0.42 9.55 -6.14
N PRO A 520 0.78 9.94 -6.58
CA PRO A 520 0.95 10.85 -7.71
C PRO A 520 0.81 10.10 -9.05
N ARG A 521 -0.41 9.84 -9.50
CA ARG A 521 -0.66 9.38 -10.88
C ARG A 521 -0.58 10.54 -11.87
N ASN A 522 -0.84 11.76 -11.39
CA ASN A 522 -0.87 12.99 -12.16
C ASN A 522 -1.84 12.92 -13.38
N THR A 523 -2.88 12.08 -13.26
CA THR A 523 -3.84 11.80 -14.33
C THR A 523 -5.04 12.71 -14.18
N PHE A 524 -5.17 13.65 -15.11
CA PHE A 524 -6.32 14.54 -15.21
C PHE A 524 -7.22 14.09 -16.36
N ILE A 525 -8.52 14.12 -16.12
CA ILE A 525 -9.56 13.82 -17.11
C ILE A 525 -10.18 15.15 -17.53
N GLU A 526 -10.23 15.41 -18.84
CA GLU A 526 -10.94 16.56 -19.39
C GLU A 526 -12.41 16.20 -19.60
N LEU A 527 -13.31 17.01 -19.06
CA LEU A 527 -14.76 16.83 -19.11
C LEU A 527 -15.44 18.16 -19.44
N ARG A 528 -16.71 18.10 -19.81
CA ARG A 528 -17.51 19.29 -20.11
C ARG A 528 -18.61 19.50 -19.09
N GLU A 529 -18.83 20.79 -18.76
CA GLU A 529 -20.02 21.27 -18.04
C GLU A 529 -20.54 22.51 -18.79
N GLY A 530 -21.67 22.37 -19.48
CA GLY A 530 -22.09 23.37 -20.43
C GLY A 530 -21.05 23.56 -21.55
N GLN A 531 -20.60 24.79 -21.77
CA GLN A 531 -19.55 25.08 -22.74
C GLN A 531 -18.13 25.02 -22.16
N ALA A 532 -17.99 24.89 -20.84
CA ALA A 532 -16.71 24.86 -20.15
C ALA A 532 -16.04 23.47 -20.23
N LYS A 533 -14.72 23.48 -20.48
CA LYS A 533 -13.86 22.33 -20.32
C LYS A 533 -13.23 22.35 -18.93
N ILE A 534 -13.31 21.25 -18.21
CA ILE A 534 -12.90 21.16 -16.82
C ILE A 534 -11.97 19.97 -16.67
N LEU A 535 -10.87 20.14 -15.96
CA LEU A 535 -9.99 19.08 -15.54
C LEU A 535 -10.46 18.54 -14.18
N VAL A 536 -10.65 17.24 -14.08
CA VAL A 536 -10.89 16.53 -12.83
C VAL A 536 -9.77 15.54 -12.57
N ASN A 537 -9.49 15.24 -11.29
CA ASN A 537 -8.56 14.21 -10.90
C ASN A 537 -9.22 13.32 -9.85
N LEU A 538 -9.53 12.10 -10.22
CA LEU A 538 -10.27 11.17 -9.38
C LEU A 538 -9.38 10.41 -8.39
N TYR A 539 -8.05 10.46 -8.53
CA TYR A 539 -7.12 9.56 -7.84
C TYR A 539 -6.20 10.25 -6.83
N ASP A 540 -5.65 11.42 -7.16
CA ASP A 540 -4.52 11.99 -6.43
C ASP A 540 -4.92 12.87 -5.22
N TYR A 541 -6.15 13.39 -5.21
CA TYR A 541 -6.65 14.35 -4.22
C TYR A 541 -7.89 13.82 -3.51
N LEU A 542 -8.19 14.31 -2.32
CA LEU A 542 -9.39 13.92 -1.58
C LEU A 542 -10.67 14.24 -2.37
N ASP A 543 -10.75 15.46 -2.93
CA ASP A 543 -11.85 15.91 -3.76
C ASP A 543 -11.46 15.82 -5.24
N THR A 544 -12.46 15.70 -6.12
CA THR A 544 -12.28 15.42 -7.54
C THR A 544 -11.88 16.63 -8.38
N GLY A 545 -11.96 17.83 -7.83
CA GLY A 545 -11.76 19.09 -8.53
C GLY A 545 -13.05 19.74 -9.04
N LEU A 546 -14.19 19.08 -8.90
CA LEU A 546 -15.51 19.57 -9.31
C LEU A 546 -16.58 19.13 -8.29
N PHE A 547 -17.26 20.08 -7.69
CA PHE A 547 -18.45 19.82 -6.84
C PHE A 547 -19.69 19.77 -7.75
N LEU A 548 -20.26 18.56 -7.90
CA LEU A 548 -21.36 18.31 -8.84
C LEU A 548 -22.66 19.01 -8.49
N ASP A 549 -22.91 19.16 -7.21
CA ASP A 549 -24.13 19.75 -6.65
C ASP A 549 -24.30 21.26 -6.96
N HIS A 550 -23.19 21.98 -7.22
CA HIS A 550 -23.21 23.41 -7.57
C HIS A 550 -23.34 23.68 -9.07
N ARG A 551 -23.65 22.71 -9.90
CA ARG A 551 -23.81 22.86 -11.36
C ARG A 551 -24.83 23.97 -11.73
N PRO A 552 -26.06 24.00 -11.19
CA PRO A 552 -27.03 25.04 -11.54
C PRO A 552 -26.52 26.45 -11.22
N VAL A 553 -25.87 26.63 -10.08
CA VAL A 553 -25.29 27.90 -9.67
C VAL A 553 -24.20 28.37 -10.65
N ARG A 554 -23.30 27.46 -11.03
CA ARG A 554 -22.23 27.77 -11.98
C ARG A 554 -22.74 28.13 -13.38
N LEU A 555 -23.78 27.45 -13.87
CA LEU A 555 -24.41 27.73 -15.14
C LEU A 555 -25.17 29.08 -15.12
N ASP A 556 -25.79 29.43 -13.99
CA ASP A 556 -26.43 30.75 -13.81
C ASP A 556 -25.39 31.88 -13.76
N ILE A 557 -24.25 31.63 -13.11
CA ILE A 557 -23.10 32.56 -13.16
C ILE A 557 -22.68 32.83 -14.61
N ALA A 558 -22.53 31.76 -15.41
CA ALA A 558 -22.19 31.91 -16.85
C ALA A 558 -23.23 32.75 -17.58
N ALA A 559 -24.53 32.53 -17.37
CA ALA A 559 -25.60 33.26 -18.02
C ALA A 559 -25.64 34.76 -17.65
N ARG A 560 -25.22 35.11 -16.41
CA ARG A 560 -25.23 36.49 -15.88
C ARG A 560 -23.92 37.26 -16.13
N ALA A 561 -22.81 36.55 -16.43
CA ALA A 561 -21.46 37.14 -16.38
C ALA A 561 -21.11 38.10 -17.49
N ARG A 562 -21.87 38.13 -18.58
CA ARG A 562 -21.50 38.94 -19.81
C ARG A 562 -21.23 40.39 -19.48
N GLY A 563 -20.00 40.83 -19.76
CA GLY A 563 -19.53 42.22 -19.54
C GLY A 563 -19.23 42.55 -18.07
N LYS A 564 -19.48 41.65 -17.14
CA LYS A 564 -19.36 41.85 -15.68
C LYS A 564 -17.98 41.53 -15.14
N ARG A 565 -17.68 42.07 -13.96
CA ARG A 565 -16.56 41.71 -13.10
C ARG A 565 -17.04 40.67 -12.09
N PHE A 566 -16.41 39.50 -12.08
CA PHE A 566 -16.78 38.38 -11.24
C PHE A 566 -15.72 38.11 -10.18
N LEU A 567 -16.15 37.99 -8.93
CA LEU A 567 -15.30 37.56 -7.78
C LEU A 567 -15.72 36.18 -7.31
N ASN A 568 -14.75 35.29 -7.17
CA ASN A 568 -14.92 33.93 -6.67
C ASN A 568 -14.08 33.73 -5.41
N LEU A 569 -14.73 33.68 -4.25
CA LEU A 569 -14.11 33.52 -2.96
C LEU A 569 -14.17 32.06 -2.51
N PHE A 570 -13.09 31.57 -1.90
CA PHE A 570 -12.86 30.14 -1.63
C PHE A 570 -12.94 29.34 -2.94
N SER A 571 -12.22 29.84 -3.95
CA SER A 571 -12.44 29.50 -5.36
C SER A 571 -12.11 28.08 -5.73
N TYR A 572 -11.40 27.33 -4.88
CA TYR A 572 -10.97 25.95 -5.13
C TYR A 572 -10.25 25.81 -6.48
N THR A 573 -10.75 25.00 -7.42
CA THR A 573 -10.21 24.84 -8.78
C THR A 573 -10.74 25.88 -9.78
N ALA A 574 -11.45 26.88 -9.30
CA ALA A 574 -12.00 28.03 -10.03
C ALA A 574 -12.98 27.67 -11.17
N VAL A 575 -13.71 26.56 -11.07
CA VAL A 575 -14.69 26.19 -12.12
C VAL A 575 -15.77 27.25 -12.31
N ALA A 576 -16.23 27.91 -11.23
CA ALA A 576 -17.17 29.01 -11.34
C ALA A 576 -16.59 30.21 -12.12
N SER A 577 -15.30 30.51 -11.95
CA SER A 577 -14.61 31.55 -12.70
C SER A 577 -14.43 31.18 -14.16
N VAL A 578 -14.20 29.90 -14.47
CA VAL A 578 -14.19 29.39 -15.86
C VAL A 578 -15.56 29.59 -16.49
N GLN A 579 -16.65 29.24 -15.82
CA GLN A 579 -18.02 29.43 -16.31
C GLN A 579 -18.31 30.92 -16.54
N ALA A 580 -17.95 31.80 -15.61
CA ALA A 580 -18.08 33.23 -15.76
C ALA A 580 -17.28 33.75 -16.98
N GLY A 581 -16.03 33.31 -17.16
CA GLY A 581 -15.19 33.72 -18.28
C GLY A 581 -15.77 33.33 -19.65
N ILE A 582 -16.26 32.07 -19.76
CA ILE A 582 -16.95 31.58 -20.97
C ILE A 582 -18.28 32.33 -21.20
N GLY A 583 -19.01 32.65 -20.13
CA GLY A 583 -20.22 33.49 -20.18
C GLY A 583 -19.96 34.91 -20.57
N GLY A 584 -18.70 35.30 -20.83
CA GLY A 584 -18.30 36.63 -21.31
C GLY A 584 -18.01 37.66 -20.24
N ALA A 585 -17.61 37.20 -19.03
CA ALA A 585 -17.12 38.11 -17.98
C ALA A 585 -15.98 38.96 -18.49
N ARG A 586 -15.99 40.27 -18.18
CA ARG A 586 -14.93 41.21 -18.53
C ARG A 586 -13.64 40.88 -17.76
N PHE A 587 -13.77 40.58 -16.49
CA PHE A 587 -12.70 40.16 -15.58
C PHE A 587 -13.21 39.12 -14.59
N THR A 588 -12.35 38.18 -14.17
CA THR A 588 -12.62 37.31 -13.03
C THR A 588 -11.46 37.32 -12.05
N THR A 589 -11.77 37.36 -10.76
CA THR A 589 -10.79 37.22 -9.67
C THR A 589 -11.15 36.00 -8.84
N SER A 590 -10.23 35.05 -8.73
CA SER A 590 -10.39 33.82 -7.95
C SER A 590 -9.44 33.86 -6.76
N VAL A 591 -9.98 33.83 -5.53
CA VAL A 591 -9.19 33.93 -4.29
C VAL A 591 -9.26 32.60 -3.55
N ASP A 592 -8.11 32.01 -3.22
CA ASP A 592 -8.00 30.78 -2.43
C ASP A 592 -6.68 30.72 -1.67
N MET A 593 -6.65 30.03 -0.54
CA MET A 593 -5.45 29.86 0.29
C MET A 593 -4.58 28.69 -0.16
N SER A 594 -5.07 27.79 -1.01
CA SER A 594 -4.37 26.61 -1.48
C SER A 594 -3.61 26.87 -2.76
N ARG A 595 -2.29 26.89 -2.71
CA ARG A 595 -1.44 27.01 -3.91
C ARG A 595 -1.69 25.87 -4.91
N THR A 596 -1.96 24.65 -4.41
CA THR A 596 -2.23 23.49 -5.24
C THR A 596 -3.52 23.67 -6.05
N TYR A 597 -4.59 24.12 -5.39
CA TYR A 597 -5.85 24.36 -6.08
C TYR A 597 -5.79 25.57 -7.02
N LEU A 598 -5.03 26.60 -6.70
CA LEU A 598 -4.81 27.71 -7.61
C LEU A 598 -3.97 27.34 -8.85
N GLN A 599 -3.01 26.41 -8.72
CA GLN A 599 -2.32 25.86 -9.89
C GLN A 599 -3.29 25.07 -10.79
N TRP A 600 -4.21 24.33 -10.18
CA TRP A 600 -5.27 23.64 -10.92
C TRP A 600 -6.25 24.64 -11.57
N ALA A 601 -6.65 25.70 -10.86
CA ALA A 601 -7.47 26.78 -11.36
C ALA A 601 -6.87 27.44 -12.63
N ARG A 602 -5.57 27.75 -12.60
CA ARG A 602 -4.86 28.29 -13.78
C ARG A 602 -4.90 27.34 -14.97
N ARG A 603 -4.76 26.05 -14.73
CA ARG A 603 -4.89 25.03 -15.79
C ARG A 603 -6.31 25.00 -16.37
N ASN A 604 -7.34 25.08 -15.53
CA ASN A 604 -8.74 25.15 -15.97
C ASN A 604 -9.01 26.42 -16.79
N LEU A 605 -8.53 27.57 -16.34
CA LEU A 605 -8.65 28.84 -17.07
C LEU A 605 -7.94 28.78 -18.43
N SER A 606 -6.68 28.33 -18.46
CA SER A 606 -5.88 28.18 -19.68
C SER A 606 -6.50 27.21 -20.68
N LEU A 607 -7.07 26.07 -20.21
CA LEU A 607 -7.75 25.08 -21.04
C LEU A 607 -8.92 25.67 -21.83
N ASN A 608 -9.53 26.71 -21.29
CA ASN A 608 -10.66 27.43 -21.90
C ASN A 608 -10.25 28.74 -22.64
N GLY A 609 -8.94 28.97 -22.83
CA GLY A 609 -8.42 30.16 -23.53
C GLY A 609 -8.58 31.47 -22.72
N LEU A 610 -8.82 31.37 -21.41
CA LEU A 610 -9.00 32.50 -20.51
C LEU A 610 -7.63 33.02 -20.04
N SER A 611 -7.21 34.18 -20.52
CA SER A 611 -5.89 34.73 -20.22
C SER A 611 -5.78 35.25 -18.79
N GLU A 612 -4.65 35.04 -18.14
CA GLU A 612 -4.37 35.45 -16.76
C GLU A 612 -4.46 36.98 -16.56
N ALA A 613 -4.26 37.76 -17.61
CA ALA A 613 -4.40 39.21 -17.58
C ALA A 613 -5.84 39.68 -17.26
N ARG A 614 -6.84 38.89 -17.63
CA ARG A 614 -8.26 39.19 -17.35
C ARG A 614 -8.89 38.25 -16.33
N HIS A 615 -8.33 37.06 -16.14
CA HIS A 615 -8.87 35.98 -15.26
C HIS A 615 -7.80 35.60 -14.27
N ARG A 616 -7.63 36.42 -13.23
CA ARG A 616 -6.53 36.30 -12.27
C ARG A 616 -6.87 35.36 -11.12
N THR A 617 -5.81 34.80 -10.55
CA THR A 617 -5.89 33.96 -9.34
C THR A 617 -5.04 34.57 -8.22
N GLU A 618 -5.63 34.72 -7.02
CA GLU A 618 -5.01 35.36 -5.86
C GLU A 618 -4.80 34.33 -4.74
N HIS A 619 -3.54 34.19 -4.30
CA HIS A 619 -3.20 33.33 -3.19
C HIS A 619 -3.30 34.11 -1.88
N ALA A 620 -4.47 34.07 -1.23
CA ALA A 620 -4.74 34.81 -0.01
C ALA A 620 -5.77 34.12 0.89
N ASP A 621 -5.80 34.48 2.16
CA ASP A 621 -6.93 34.24 3.05
C ASP A 621 -8.10 35.13 2.63
N CYS A 622 -9.23 34.52 2.22
CA CYS A 622 -10.39 35.25 1.71
C CYS A 622 -10.93 36.31 2.67
N ARG A 623 -10.90 36.05 3.99
CA ARG A 623 -11.35 37.04 5.02
C ARG A 623 -10.44 38.27 5.05
N LYS A 624 -9.11 38.04 5.06
CA LYS A 624 -8.14 39.15 5.05
C LYS A 624 -8.19 39.91 3.73
N TRP A 625 -8.31 39.18 2.63
CA TRP A 625 -8.39 39.75 1.29
C TRP A 625 -9.61 40.64 1.14
N LEU A 626 -10.80 40.19 1.58
CA LEU A 626 -12.03 40.98 1.55
C LEU A 626 -11.88 42.29 2.32
N LYS A 627 -11.26 42.29 3.52
CA LYS A 627 -11.08 43.50 4.35
C LYS A 627 -10.22 44.57 3.67
N THR A 628 -9.35 44.19 2.76
CA THR A 628 -8.43 45.09 2.05
C THR A 628 -8.85 45.36 0.59
N CYS A 629 -9.91 44.71 0.11
CA CYS A 629 -10.39 44.84 -1.25
C CYS A 629 -11.08 46.21 -1.46
N GLU A 630 -10.57 47.02 -2.39
CA GLU A 630 -11.14 48.30 -2.80
C GLU A 630 -11.88 48.21 -4.14
N GLU A 631 -11.74 47.07 -4.83
CA GLU A 631 -12.39 46.85 -6.13
C GLU A 631 -13.87 46.52 -5.97
N GLN A 632 -14.68 46.96 -6.94
CA GLN A 632 -16.11 46.64 -7.01
C GLN A 632 -16.38 45.53 -8.03
N TYR A 633 -17.26 44.61 -7.69
CA TYR A 633 -17.65 43.46 -8.50
C TYR A 633 -19.17 43.49 -8.79
N ASP A 634 -19.56 43.07 -9.97
CA ASP A 634 -20.96 43.00 -10.37
C ASP A 634 -21.61 41.67 -9.99
N LEU A 635 -20.79 40.65 -9.80
CA LEU A 635 -21.21 39.31 -9.42
C LEU A 635 -20.18 38.67 -8.47
N ILE A 636 -20.60 38.16 -7.34
CA ILE A 636 -19.74 37.54 -6.34
C ILE A 636 -20.27 36.15 -6.00
N LEU A 637 -19.41 35.14 -6.00
CA LEU A 637 -19.65 33.84 -5.39
C LEU A 637 -18.87 33.74 -4.06
N LEU A 638 -19.58 33.44 -2.98
CA LEU A 638 -19.04 33.23 -1.65
C LEU A 638 -19.46 31.84 -1.16
N ASP A 639 -18.54 30.86 -1.22
CA ASP A 639 -18.77 29.46 -0.86
C ASP A 639 -17.72 28.96 0.15
N PRO A 640 -17.82 29.41 1.42
CA PRO A 640 -16.85 29.09 2.46
C PRO A 640 -16.95 27.62 2.90
N PRO A 641 -15.81 26.95 3.23
CA PRO A 641 -15.79 25.61 3.78
C PRO A 641 -16.46 25.59 5.18
N THR A 642 -17.13 24.50 5.54
CA THR A 642 -17.84 24.36 6.82
C THR A 642 -16.94 24.66 8.02
N PHE A 643 -15.69 24.18 8.00
CA PHE A 643 -14.63 24.43 8.97
C PHE A 643 -13.29 24.54 8.28
N SER A 644 -12.45 25.45 8.72
CA SER A 644 -11.06 25.52 8.31
C SER A 644 -10.14 25.68 9.52
N ASN A 645 -9.28 24.64 9.75
CA ASN A 645 -8.25 24.59 10.81
C ASN A 645 -6.84 24.78 10.24
N SER A 646 -6.67 25.59 9.20
CA SER A 646 -5.36 25.82 8.62
C SER A 646 -4.42 26.47 9.64
N LYS A 647 -3.22 25.89 9.89
CA LYS A 647 -2.16 26.50 10.73
C LYS A 647 -1.66 27.87 10.20
N ARG A 648 -2.14 28.29 9.04
CA ARG A 648 -1.82 29.57 8.39
C ARG A 648 -2.89 30.63 8.63
N MET A 649 -4.00 30.27 9.30
CA MET A 649 -5.04 31.22 9.72
C MET A 649 -4.83 31.53 11.20
N ASP A 650 -4.98 32.79 11.57
CA ASP A 650 -4.87 33.23 12.99
C ASP A 650 -6.08 32.77 13.82
N ASP A 651 -7.22 32.47 13.16
CA ASP A 651 -8.46 31.98 13.76
C ASP A 651 -9.12 30.87 12.93
N VAL A 652 -9.83 29.97 13.62
CA VAL A 652 -10.65 28.90 13.00
C VAL A 652 -11.89 29.51 12.38
N LEU A 653 -12.07 29.31 11.06
CA LEU A 653 -13.33 29.66 10.39
C LEU A 653 -14.43 28.66 10.77
N ASP A 654 -15.56 29.16 11.29
CA ASP A 654 -16.83 28.44 11.41
C ASP A 654 -17.90 29.18 10.65
N THR A 655 -18.39 28.60 9.55
CA THR A 655 -19.35 29.25 8.67
C THR A 655 -20.65 29.64 9.35
N GLN A 656 -21.13 28.89 10.35
CA GLN A 656 -22.35 29.29 11.10
C GLN A 656 -22.12 30.54 11.95
N ARG A 657 -20.96 30.68 12.53
CA ARG A 657 -20.61 31.83 13.37
C ARG A 657 -20.26 33.06 12.53
N ASP A 658 -19.48 32.85 11.46
CA ASP A 658 -18.75 33.92 10.79
C ASP A 658 -19.42 34.40 9.47
N HIS A 659 -20.53 33.77 9.03
CA HIS A 659 -21.13 34.08 7.73
C HIS A 659 -21.68 35.52 7.63
N SER A 660 -22.22 36.09 8.69
CA SER A 660 -22.76 37.45 8.66
C SER A 660 -21.67 38.49 8.37
N GLU A 661 -20.48 38.35 9.01
CA GLU A 661 -19.33 39.22 8.75
C GLU A 661 -18.80 39.01 7.32
N LEU A 662 -18.68 37.74 6.87
CA LEU A 662 -18.25 37.41 5.53
C LEU A 662 -19.18 37.99 4.45
N ILE A 663 -20.49 37.90 4.65
CA ILE A 663 -21.48 38.47 3.73
C ILE A 663 -21.35 40.00 3.73
N ALA A 664 -21.27 40.66 4.90
CA ALA A 664 -21.13 42.11 4.97
C ALA A 664 -19.84 42.60 4.26
N ASP A 665 -18.71 41.92 4.46
CA ASP A 665 -17.45 42.24 3.76
C ASP A 665 -17.57 42.04 2.24
N ALA A 666 -18.25 40.98 1.78
CA ALA A 666 -18.49 40.75 0.36
C ALA A 666 -19.45 41.78 -0.25
N MET A 667 -20.48 42.18 0.50
CA MET A 667 -21.42 43.22 0.06
C MET A 667 -20.76 44.59 -0.08
N ARG A 668 -19.76 44.90 0.74
CA ARG A 668 -18.94 46.12 0.58
C ARG A 668 -18.20 46.15 -0.75
N CYS A 669 -17.80 45.01 -1.27
CA CYS A 669 -17.13 44.84 -2.58
C CYS A 669 -18.14 44.66 -3.73
N LEU A 670 -19.45 44.63 -3.46
CA LEU A 670 -20.48 44.44 -4.47
C LEU A 670 -20.95 45.80 -5.05
N ALA A 671 -21.05 45.91 -6.36
CA ALA A 671 -21.63 47.05 -7.02
C ALA A 671 -23.09 47.24 -6.62
N SER A 672 -23.63 48.45 -6.70
CA SER A 672 -24.98 48.79 -6.26
C SER A 672 -26.11 47.99 -6.91
N ASP A 673 -25.90 47.57 -8.18
CA ASP A 673 -26.79 46.69 -8.95
C ASP A 673 -26.26 45.22 -9.05
N GLY A 674 -25.29 44.89 -8.22
CA GLY A 674 -24.62 43.59 -8.22
C GLY A 674 -25.42 42.51 -7.54
N LEU A 675 -24.93 41.26 -7.67
CA LEU A 675 -25.49 40.09 -7.05
C LEU A 675 -24.39 39.30 -6.32
N LEU A 676 -24.61 39.06 -5.02
CA LEU A 676 -23.85 38.11 -4.22
C LEU A 676 -24.61 36.76 -4.17
N ILE A 677 -23.92 35.69 -4.54
CA ILE A 677 -24.38 34.31 -4.36
C ILE A 677 -23.64 33.74 -3.16
N PHE A 678 -24.36 33.49 -2.08
CA PHE A 678 -23.81 32.84 -0.89
C PHE A 678 -24.26 31.39 -0.84
N SER A 679 -23.33 30.46 -0.68
CA SER A 679 -23.66 29.04 -0.50
C SER A 679 -22.89 28.42 0.64
N THR A 680 -23.41 27.31 1.20
CA THR A 680 -22.72 26.52 2.22
C THR A 680 -23.25 25.09 2.27
N ASN A 681 -22.36 24.11 2.47
CA ASN A 681 -22.69 22.70 2.67
C ASN A 681 -22.79 22.32 4.17
N LYS A 682 -22.82 23.30 5.08
CA LYS A 682 -22.98 23.04 6.51
C LYS A 682 -24.38 22.50 6.79
N ARG A 683 -24.47 21.31 7.38
CA ARG A 683 -25.75 20.71 7.79
C ARG A 683 -26.45 21.59 8.84
N ASP A 684 -27.77 21.70 8.72
CA ASP A 684 -28.59 22.46 9.63
C ASP A 684 -28.20 23.95 9.75
N PHE A 685 -27.67 24.52 8.64
CA PHE A 685 -27.31 25.93 8.59
C PHE A 685 -28.53 26.81 8.66
N VAL A 686 -28.44 27.89 9.45
CA VAL A 686 -29.44 28.92 9.57
C VAL A 686 -28.81 30.27 9.24
N LEU A 687 -29.35 30.95 8.22
CA LEU A 687 -28.93 32.28 7.87
C LEU A 687 -29.32 33.26 8.97
N ASP A 688 -28.41 34.13 9.39
CA ASP A 688 -28.64 35.14 10.40
C ASP A 688 -29.74 36.14 9.96
N SER A 689 -30.67 36.45 10.84
CA SER A 689 -31.79 37.36 10.55
C SER A 689 -31.34 38.78 10.24
N GLY A 690 -30.20 39.23 10.77
CA GLY A 690 -29.60 40.54 10.45
C GLY A 690 -29.29 40.69 8.97
N VAL A 691 -28.82 39.62 8.31
CA VAL A 691 -28.55 39.65 6.85
C VAL A 691 -29.83 39.99 6.07
N SER A 692 -30.99 39.44 6.46
CA SER A 692 -32.27 39.72 5.80
C SER A 692 -32.86 41.08 6.18
N GLN A 693 -32.39 41.73 7.26
CA GLN A 693 -32.74 43.10 7.62
C GLN A 693 -31.92 44.12 6.81
N ASP A 694 -30.65 43.86 6.59
CA ASP A 694 -29.72 44.78 5.94
C ASP A 694 -29.74 44.68 4.39
N TYR A 695 -30.11 43.50 3.86
CA TYR A 695 -30.00 43.20 2.41
C TYR A 695 -31.28 42.51 1.91
N LYS A 696 -31.50 42.63 0.59
CA LYS A 696 -32.49 41.84 -0.11
C LYS A 696 -32.01 40.42 -0.30
N VAL A 697 -32.69 39.45 0.34
CA VAL A 697 -32.30 38.04 0.36
C VAL A 697 -33.36 37.18 -0.33
N GLU A 698 -32.93 36.32 -1.25
CA GLU A 698 -33.79 35.35 -1.91
C GLU A 698 -33.21 33.93 -1.70
N ASP A 699 -33.97 33.02 -1.05
CA ASP A 699 -33.60 31.63 -0.87
C ASP A 699 -33.69 30.88 -2.21
N LYS A 700 -32.55 30.41 -2.70
CA LYS A 700 -32.39 29.64 -3.93
C LYS A 700 -32.07 28.17 -3.66
N THR A 701 -32.08 27.69 -2.43
CA THR A 701 -31.64 26.33 -2.04
C THR A 701 -32.30 25.24 -2.87
N ARG A 702 -33.59 25.26 -3.06
CA ARG A 702 -34.29 24.24 -3.86
C ARG A 702 -33.95 24.34 -5.35
N TRP A 703 -33.83 25.57 -5.86
CA TRP A 703 -33.48 25.81 -7.26
C TRP A 703 -32.03 25.41 -7.57
N SER A 704 -31.10 25.58 -6.64
CA SER A 704 -29.69 25.27 -6.84
C SER A 704 -29.38 23.77 -6.84
N LEU A 705 -30.33 22.90 -6.49
CA LEU A 705 -30.20 21.45 -6.52
C LEU A 705 -30.80 20.85 -7.80
N ASP A 706 -29.94 20.23 -8.61
CA ASP A 706 -30.36 19.57 -9.85
C ASP A 706 -30.99 18.18 -9.62
N GLU A 707 -31.51 17.51 -10.66
CA GLU A 707 -32.25 16.25 -10.55
C GLU A 707 -31.44 15.11 -9.89
N ASP A 708 -30.13 15.13 -10.01
CA ASP A 708 -29.25 14.14 -9.40
C ASP A 708 -29.03 14.37 -7.90
N PHE A 709 -29.31 15.58 -7.38
CA PHE A 709 -29.25 15.95 -5.97
C PHE A 709 -30.61 16.28 -5.32
N SER A 710 -31.67 16.37 -6.09
CA SER A 710 -33.03 16.72 -5.61
C SER A 710 -33.80 15.52 -5.02
N ARG A 711 -33.14 14.64 -4.25
CA ARG A 711 -33.78 13.51 -3.57
C ARG A 711 -34.36 13.98 -2.23
N GLY A 712 -35.53 13.47 -1.85
CA GLY A 712 -36.20 13.85 -0.62
C GLY A 712 -35.30 13.74 0.60
N GLY A 713 -35.30 14.76 1.47
CA GLY A 713 -34.48 14.87 2.66
C GLY A 713 -33.94 16.29 2.86
N LYS A 714 -32.93 16.44 3.75
CA LYS A 714 -32.23 17.71 3.95
C LYS A 714 -31.38 18.01 2.72
N PRO A 715 -31.30 19.29 2.30
CA PRO A 715 -30.48 19.69 1.16
C PRO A 715 -29.00 19.41 1.44
N ILE A 716 -28.24 19.07 0.38
CA ILE A 716 -26.79 18.82 0.48
C ILE A 716 -26.01 20.12 0.70
N HIS A 717 -26.54 21.24 0.18
CA HIS A 717 -26.07 22.59 0.42
C HIS A 717 -27.27 23.57 0.49
N TYR A 718 -27.01 24.76 1.00
CA TYR A 718 -27.93 25.89 1.01
C TYR A 718 -27.38 26.97 0.08
N CYS A 719 -28.28 27.78 -0.52
CA CYS A 719 -27.90 28.84 -1.45
C CYS A 719 -28.85 30.03 -1.35
N TRP A 720 -28.28 31.23 -1.26
CA TRP A 720 -29.04 32.49 -1.25
C TRP A 720 -28.48 33.47 -2.27
N TYR A 721 -29.37 34.24 -2.89
CA TYR A 721 -29.04 35.39 -3.71
C TYR A 721 -29.27 36.64 -2.87
N ILE A 722 -28.24 37.49 -2.75
CA ILE A 722 -28.22 38.65 -1.87
C ILE A 722 -27.83 39.86 -2.69
N SER A 723 -28.59 40.96 -2.59
CA SER A 723 -28.35 42.23 -3.24
C SER A 723 -28.55 43.40 -2.30
N HIS A 724 -28.06 44.57 -2.69
CA HIS A 724 -28.38 45.81 -1.98
C HIS A 724 -29.88 46.05 -1.98
N PRO A 725 -30.44 46.72 -0.94
CA PRO A 725 -31.89 47.03 -0.79
C PRO A 725 -32.52 47.70 -1.99
#